data_143eba6359525e4a0bf843da0c0fdf1a
#
_entry.id   143eba6359525e4a0bf843da0c0fdf1a
#
_cell.length_a   1.000
_cell.length_b   1.000
_cell.length_c   1.000
_cell.angle_alpha   90.00
_cell.angle_beta   90.00
_cell.angle_gamma   90.00
#
_symmetry.space_group_name_H-M   'P 1'
#
loop_
_entity.id
_entity.type
_entity.pdbx_description
1 polymer ?
#
loop_
_entity_poly.entity_id
_entity_poly.type
_entity_poly.pdbx_seq_one_letter_code
_entity_poly.pdbx_strand_id
1 'polypeptide(L)'
;MRKKEILKKGISFALVAAMGASLCACGGGKSSDSSEPKHFYSVEYPKNLPAAFSNDLGNVKIFGDNVIYQSYNEDYTVCSVYQYNIVEQTEKMLWEGTSEQLEDGTTIKNSSVSYFAVDDDNSIYLYVYQSNVTEECLNRDYSATTYDDVIERIMEMWGETEDAAIQEWNNWISGEYTAEDGTVDYAKFMKDYGLEWESTERLLKVDENGNTVYEKVVRETNPNEEGQWTINCNGIYCDGNGNLYVMMNKWSNDGTSDEYYVDVYDSDGNSTGKIELDGYVSNLIRMPNGNVAIGDFSGDHYVLREIDVNTMTVSEEGIEGFDGSLESGAAAYGEDELLIRENGSLSICNMKTHEREKLLNFMDYNIPASSVNSFGILSDGRIAVFSGSYSNTQMKYVYDLAILTEIDESEMPKTERINVACMWLDSNVESMAIEFNKKHEGYHISITEYNDPDAETYDDMLRSFTTAVAADKSIDMVIFNDYSQVVNFASKGLMTDLYQFLDNDTELTRDDLMPNVLTACEMDGKLVCLPTSFSIQTVVGKASDVGTTPGWTFDEMKALLDSKPQGTQLFYGMTRSQALQLCLNLGYKSYIDSATATCHFDTPEFVAALEFANMFPEEFEGQEDEDSSVLMNEGKVLLSEFYLNDFAEIQMYEAVFNDKLTYIGYPTTEGNGAMISLNNIYGITKNCKHPDIAWEFLRQFYLPTDNENDEYSYGFSVRKDGFEKFCENAQKPLEDGGWTWGWGNFEVEIHPATDEEIAAIKDLVYNATAVNGAVTNEIMNIINEEAAYYFSGEQSAEAVADKIQSRMQIYLSETK
;
A
#
# COMPACT_ATOMS: atom_id res chain seq x y z
N MET A 1 -45.58 37.69 27.95
CA MET A 1 -45.36 36.39 27.30
C MET A 1 -45.25 36.49 25.78
N ARG A 2 -46.01 37.28 25.04
CA ARG A 2 -45.91 37.37 23.55
C ARG A 2 -44.55 37.88 22.96
N LYS A 3 -43.75 38.64 23.69
CA LYS A 3 -42.43 39.11 23.17
C LYS A 3 -41.30 38.10 23.31
N LYS A 4 -41.40 37.06 24.15
CA LYS A 4 -40.37 35.99 24.29
C LYS A 4 -40.55 34.87 23.23
N GLU A 5 -41.77 34.67 22.75
CA GLU A 5 -41.97 33.67 21.67
C GLU A 5 -41.54 34.18 20.28
N ILE A 6 -41.65 35.49 20.03
CA ILE A 6 -41.19 36.09 18.77
C ILE A 6 -39.65 36.10 18.73
N LEU A 7 -38.98 36.28 19.87
CA LEU A 7 -37.53 36.21 19.94
C LEU A 7 -36.97 34.79 19.74
N LYS A 8 -37.66 33.76 20.24
CA LYS A 8 -37.27 32.37 20.02
C LYS A 8 -37.42 31.91 18.58
N LYS A 9 -38.49 32.34 17.90
CA LYS A 9 -38.66 32.02 16.47
C LYS A 9 -37.71 32.79 15.55
N GLY A 10 -37.31 34.00 15.93
CA GLY A 10 -36.29 34.75 15.19
C GLY A 10 -34.89 34.22 15.35
N ILE A 11 -34.56 33.63 16.50
CA ILE A 11 -33.24 33.02 16.75
C ILE A 11 -33.13 31.66 16.03
N SER A 12 -34.20 30.87 15.97
CA SER A 12 -34.23 29.62 15.21
C SER A 12 -34.08 29.82 13.69
N PHE A 13 -34.71 30.87 13.16
CA PHE A 13 -34.57 31.22 11.73
C PHE A 13 -33.17 31.82 11.39
N ALA A 14 -32.54 32.50 12.33
CA ALA A 14 -31.19 33.04 12.16
C ALA A 14 -30.11 31.93 12.27
N LEU A 15 -30.33 30.89 13.08
CA LEU A 15 -29.45 29.73 13.17
C LEU A 15 -29.54 28.83 11.90
N VAL A 16 -30.74 28.62 11.36
CA VAL A 16 -30.92 27.86 10.11
C VAL A 16 -30.36 28.64 8.90
N ALA A 17 -30.45 29.95 8.89
CA ALA A 17 -29.82 30.77 7.85
C ALA A 17 -28.31 30.90 8.03
N ALA A 18 -27.78 30.77 9.24
CA ALA A 18 -26.34 30.74 9.51
C ALA A 18 -25.72 29.36 9.18
N MET A 19 -26.44 28.24 9.41
CA MET A 19 -26.00 26.93 8.97
C MET A 19 -26.08 26.77 7.43
N GLY A 20 -27.08 27.35 6.78
CA GLY A 20 -27.16 27.39 5.33
C GLY A 20 -26.12 28.31 4.66
N ALA A 21 -25.57 29.28 5.39
CA ALA A 21 -24.51 30.17 4.89
C ALA A 21 -23.10 29.63 5.24
N SER A 22 -22.96 28.78 6.27
CA SER A 22 -21.72 28.10 6.58
C SER A 22 -21.50 26.86 5.70
N LEU A 23 -22.54 26.25 5.16
CA LEU A 23 -22.45 25.21 4.14
C LEU A 23 -22.05 25.74 2.74
N CYS A 24 -22.13 27.08 2.54
CA CYS A 24 -21.62 27.73 1.33
C CYS A 24 -20.26 28.44 1.52
N ALA A 25 -19.63 28.34 2.72
CA ALA A 25 -18.38 29.04 3.03
C ALA A 25 -17.25 28.11 3.50
N CYS A 26 -17.49 26.81 3.61
CA CYS A 26 -16.47 25.79 3.83
C CYS A 26 -16.43 24.86 2.61
N GLY A 27 -16.00 25.38 1.52
CA GLY A 27 -15.82 24.71 0.25
C GLY A 27 -14.87 25.53 -0.62
N GLY A 28 -13.75 25.88 -0.04
CA GLY A 28 -12.65 26.56 -0.74
C GLY A 28 -11.42 25.65 -0.87
N GLY A 29 -11.62 24.33 -0.85
CA GLY A 29 -10.69 23.43 -1.51
C GLY A 29 -10.79 23.77 -3.00
N LYS A 30 -9.74 24.28 -3.62
CA LYS A 30 -9.64 24.35 -5.07
C LYS A 30 -9.77 22.91 -5.56
N SER A 31 -10.97 22.55 -6.08
CA SER A 31 -11.18 21.34 -6.83
C SER A 31 -10.01 21.18 -7.80
N SER A 32 -9.43 19.99 -7.85
CA SER A 32 -8.53 19.57 -8.93
C SER A 32 -9.11 20.13 -10.22
N ASP A 33 -8.36 21.00 -10.86
CA ASP A 33 -8.81 21.78 -11.99
C ASP A 33 -9.25 20.83 -13.11
N SER A 34 -10.53 20.67 -13.33
CA SER A 34 -11.13 20.01 -14.49
C SER A 34 -10.99 20.91 -15.75
N SER A 35 -10.00 21.79 -15.76
CA SER A 35 -9.65 22.55 -16.96
C SER A 35 -9.15 21.57 -18.01
N GLU A 36 -9.69 21.71 -19.23
CA GLU A 36 -9.18 21.00 -20.40
C GLU A 36 -7.65 21.13 -20.46
N PRO A 37 -6.93 20.05 -20.80
CA PRO A 37 -5.47 20.07 -20.85
C PRO A 37 -4.99 21.23 -21.74
N LYS A 38 -4.05 22.03 -21.22
CA LYS A 38 -3.46 23.16 -21.96
C LYS A 38 -2.32 22.73 -22.88
N HIS A 39 -1.74 21.57 -22.58
CA HIS A 39 -0.57 21.02 -23.25
C HIS A 39 -0.91 19.66 -23.86
N PHE A 40 -0.47 19.43 -25.08
CA PHE A 40 -0.69 18.18 -25.82
C PHE A 40 0.65 17.67 -26.30
N TYR A 41 0.85 16.36 -26.25
CA TYR A 41 2.14 15.74 -26.60
C TYR A 41 1.96 14.55 -27.56
N SER A 42 2.93 14.36 -28.44
CA SER A 42 3.18 13.10 -29.09
C SER A 42 4.24 12.33 -28.32
N VAL A 43 4.11 11.00 -28.23
CA VAL A 43 5.05 10.14 -27.51
C VAL A 43 5.89 9.33 -28.50
N GLU A 44 7.20 9.30 -28.28
CA GLU A 44 8.14 8.46 -29.01
C GLU A 44 8.93 7.60 -28.01
N TYR A 45 9.09 6.32 -28.33
CA TYR A 45 9.97 5.40 -27.61
C TYR A 45 11.24 5.16 -28.45
N PRO A 46 12.44 5.56 -27.98
CA PRO A 46 13.69 5.32 -28.70
C PRO A 46 13.91 3.84 -28.99
N LYS A 47 14.28 3.51 -30.22
CA LYS A 47 14.47 2.10 -30.63
C LYS A 47 15.80 1.49 -30.20
N ASN A 48 16.80 2.34 -29.94
CA ASN A 48 18.16 1.94 -29.61
C ASN A 48 18.45 2.24 -28.13
N LEU A 49 17.65 1.64 -27.25
CA LEU A 49 17.92 1.71 -25.81
C LEU A 49 19.13 0.86 -25.44
N PRO A 50 19.88 1.22 -24.39
CA PRO A 50 20.96 0.40 -23.84
C PRO A 50 20.53 -1.04 -23.58
N ALA A 51 21.42 -2.00 -23.85
CA ALA A 51 21.14 -3.40 -23.55
C ALA A 51 20.87 -3.63 -22.05
N ALA A 52 21.47 -2.80 -21.20
CA ALA A 52 21.27 -2.83 -19.74
C ALA A 52 19.80 -2.58 -19.33
N PHE A 53 18.99 -1.88 -20.15
CA PHE A 53 17.56 -1.67 -19.85
C PHE A 53 16.72 -2.96 -19.97
N SER A 54 17.35 -4.08 -20.36
CA SER A 54 16.74 -5.42 -20.32
C SER A 54 17.09 -6.21 -19.05
N ASN A 55 17.93 -5.61 -18.18
CA ASN A 55 18.38 -6.20 -16.91
C ASN A 55 17.85 -5.35 -15.76
N ASP A 56 18.02 -5.81 -14.53
CA ASP A 56 17.67 -5.03 -13.37
C ASP A 56 18.61 -3.83 -13.22
N LEU A 57 17.98 -2.66 -13.07
CA LEU A 57 18.66 -1.41 -12.83
C LEU A 57 18.53 -1.03 -11.35
N GLY A 58 19.56 -0.36 -10.83
CA GLY A 58 19.47 0.34 -9.57
C GLY A 58 18.86 1.74 -9.74
N ASN A 59 19.43 2.75 -9.08
CA ASN A 59 18.93 4.11 -9.22
C ASN A 59 19.05 4.62 -10.66
N VAL A 60 18.01 5.34 -11.11
CA VAL A 60 17.97 5.99 -12.43
C VAL A 60 17.60 7.44 -12.26
N LYS A 61 18.34 8.36 -12.91
CA LYS A 61 18.05 9.80 -12.92
C LYS A 61 18.16 10.37 -14.32
N ILE A 62 17.15 11.14 -14.72
CA ILE A 62 17.23 12.00 -15.91
C ILE A 62 17.80 13.34 -15.45
N PHE A 63 18.89 13.76 -16.08
CA PHE A 63 19.52 15.05 -15.82
C PHE A 63 19.97 15.67 -17.15
N GLY A 64 19.39 16.83 -17.49
CA GLY A 64 19.57 17.41 -18.83
C GLY A 64 19.19 16.40 -19.92
N ASP A 65 20.07 16.20 -20.89
CA ASP A 65 19.84 15.27 -22.01
C ASP A 65 20.28 13.83 -21.71
N ASN A 66 20.57 13.51 -20.46
CA ASN A 66 21.15 12.23 -20.09
C ASN A 66 20.24 11.42 -19.14
N VAL A 67 20.18 10.11 -19.34
CA VAL A 67 19.77 9.13 -18.35
C VAL A 67 21.03 8.58 -17.71
N ILE A 68 21.19 8.77 -16.41
CA ILE A 68 22.28 8.18 -15.62
C ILE A 68 21.68 7.07 -14.77
N TYR A 69 22.30 5.92 -14.80
CA TYR A 69 21.73 4.73 -14.20
C TYR A 69 22.78 3.77 -13.68
N GLN A 70 22.39 3.02 -12.67
CA GLN A 70 23.11 1.89 -12.13
C GLN A 70 22.68 0.60 -12.86
N SER A 71 23.63 -0.26 -13.19
CA SER A 71 23.37 -1.58 -13.76
C SER A 71 24.16 -2.63 -13.03
N TYR A 72 23.49 -3.71 -12.65
CA TYR A 72 24.10 -4.87 -12.02
C TYR A 72 24.62 -5.85 -13.06
N ASN A 73 25.67 -6.60 -12.68
CA ASN A 73 26.09 -7.77 -13.45
C ASN A 73 25.07 -8.93 -13.27
N GLU A 74 25.23 -10.01 -14.05
CA GLU A 74 24.29 -11.16 -14.05
C GLU A 74 24.14 -11.82 -12.66
N ASP A 75 25.16 -11.76 -11.82
CA ASP A 75 25.18 -12.37 -10.48
C ASP A 75 24.79 -11.38 -9.36
N TYR A 76 24.39 -10.16 -9.68
CA TYR A 76 24.06 -9.06 -8.75
C TYR A 76 25.18 -8.71 -7.74
N THR A 77 26.43 -9.12 -8.01
CA THR A 77 27.55 -8.89 -7.10
C THR A 77 28.24 -7.56 -7.31
N VAL A 78 28.06 -6.93 -8.47
CA VAL A 78 28.71 -5.66 -8.85
C VAL A 78 27.72 -4.72 -9.49
N CYS A 79 27.73 -3.45 -9.04
CA CYS A 79 26.95 -2.38 -9.62
C CYS A 79 27.86 -1.31 -10.23
N SER A 80 27.66 -0.99 -11.48
CA SER A 80 28.39 0.00 -12.28
C SER A 80 27.50 1.16 -12.69
N VAL A 81 28.06 2.31 -13.06
CA VAL A 81 27.30 3.50 -13.46
C VAL A 81 27.53 3.83 -14.92
N TYR A 82 26.42 4.05 -15.60
CA TYR A 82 26.38 4.38 -17.03
C TYR A 82 25.64 5.70 -17.26
N GLN A 83 25.94 6.31 -18.39
CA GLN A 83 25.23 7.46 -18.94
C GLN A 83 24.74 7.13 -20.35
N TYR A 84 23.46 7.35 -20.59
CA TYR A 84 22.87 7.31 -21.92
C TYR A 84 22.40 8.70 -22.33
N ASN A 85 22.96 9.27 -23.42
CA ASN A 85 22.50 10.53 -23.97
C ASN A 85 21.27 10.29 -24.85
N ILE A 86 20.14 10.88 -24.46
CA ILE A 86 18.84 10.68 -25.10
C ILE A 86 18.82 11.26 -26.54
N VAL A 87 19.44 12.43 -26.72
CA VAL A 87 19.43 13.15 -28.01
C VAL A 87 20.38 12.48 -29.00
N GLU A 88 21.57 12.14 -28.60
CA GLU A 88 22.60 11.51 -29.43
C GLU A 88 22.43 9.99 -29.54
N GLN A 89 21.64 9.37 -28.67
CA GLN A 89 21.44 7.92 -28.56
C GLN A 89 22.77 7.16 -28.40
N THR A 90 23.63 7.68 -27.54
CA THR A 90 24.93 7.10 -27.23
C THR A 90 25.06 6.77 -25.75
N GLU A 91 25.68 5.63 -25.49
CA GLU A 91 25.93 5.13 -24.13
C GLU A 91 27.41 5.15 -23.83
N LYS A 92 27.77 5.44 -22.57
CA LYS A 92 29.12 5.25 -22.03
C LYS A 92 29.06 4.81 -20.57
N MET A 93 30.01 4.00 -20.19
CA MET A 93 30.29 3.64 -18.81
C MET A 93 31.09 4.77 -18.15
N LEU A 94 30.64 5.24 -16.99
CA LEU A 94 31.27 6.31 -16.22
C LEU A 94 32.14 5.76 -15.10
N TRP A 95 31.71 4.66 -14.49
CA TRP A 95 32.43 3.99 -13.45
C TRP A 95 32.10 2.49 -13.47
N GLU A 96 33.10 1.65 -13.26
CA GLU A 96 33.00 0.19 -13.28
C GLU A 96 33.20 -0.37 -11.88
N GLY A 97 32.19 -1.13 -11.42
CA GLY A 97 32.33 -1.95 -10.24
C GLY A 97 33.20 -3.17 -10.50
N THR A 98 33.76 -3.74 -9.45
CA THR A 98 34.64 -4.90 -9.56
C THR A 98 34.31 -5.97 -8.54
N SER A 99 34.49 -7.23 -8.92
CA SER A 99 34.43 -8.36 -8.01
C SER A 99 35.57 -9.33 -8.38
N GLU A 100 36.46 -9.60 -7.45
CA GLU A 100 37.52 -10.58 -7.59
C GLU A 100 37.13 -11.83 -6.82
N GLN A 101 36.97 -12.96 -7.52
CA GLN A 101 36.60 -14.23 -6.93
C GLN A 101 37.78 -15.21 -6.96
N LEU A 102 37.90 -16.01 -5.93
CA LEU A 102 38.78 -17.18 -5.93
C LEU A 102 38.20 -18.31 -6.80
N GLU A 103 39.07 -19.28 -7.20
CA GLU A 103 38.67 -20.44 -8.01
C GLU A 103 37.57 -21.29 -7.36
N ASP A 104 37.45 -21.23 -6.04
CA ASP A 104 36.40 -21.91 -5.25
C ASP A 104 35.07 -21.13 -5.11
N GLY A 105 34.95 -19.99 -5.78
CA GLY A 105 33.77 -19.16 -5.77
C GLY A 105 33.70 -18.12 -4.64
N THR A 106 34.67 -18.10 -3.72
CA THR A 106 34.71 -17.11 -2.63
C THR A 106 35.12 -15.74 -3.19
N THR A 107 34.31 -14.70 -2.94
CA THR A 107 34.64 -13.32 -3.29
C THR A 107 35.64 -12.75 -2.31
N ILE A 108 36.82 -12.28 -2.79
CA ILE A 108 37.87 -11.71 -1.95
C ILE A 108 37.89 -10.19 -1.93
N LYS A 109 37.31 -9.57 -2.96
CA LYS A 109 37.18 -8.13 -3.08
C LYS A 109 35.96 -7.76 -3.89
N ASN A 110 35.17 -6.82 -3.38
CA ASN A 110 34.02 -6.28 -4.08
C ASN A 110 34.04 -4.75 -4.01
N SER A 111 33.76 -4.08 -5.14
CA SER A 111 33.62 -2.64 -5.22
C SER A 111 32.38 -2.32 -6.04
N SER A 112 31.37 -1.74 -5.41
CA SER A 112 30.04 -1.49 -5.99
C SER A 112 29.54 -0.10 -5.59
N VAL A 113 28.86 0.59 -6.53
CA VAL A 113 28.21 1.85 -6.23
C VAL A 113 26.87 1.62 -5.54
N SER A 114 26.66 2.28 -4.42
CA SER A 114 25.39 2.23 -3.70
C SER A 114 24.44 3.34 -4.17
N TYR A 115 24.97 4.58 -4.29
CA TYR A 115 24.21 5.75 -4.68
C TYR A 115 25.02 6.67 -5.56
N PHE A 116 24.35 7.50 -6.37
CA PHE A 116 24.98 8.56 -7.13
C PHE A 116 24.17 9.88 -7.10
N ALA A 117 24.86 10.99 -7.27
CA ALA A 117 24.28 12.31 -7.50
C ALA A 117 24.95 12.97 -8.70
N VAL A 118 24.27 13.94 -9.31
CA VAL A 118 24.74 14.65 -10.51
C VAL A 118 24.75 16.14 -10.22
N ASP A 119 25.83 16.85 -10.56
CA ASP A 119 25.93 18.32 -10.48
C ASP A 119 25.65 19.01 -11.82
N ASP A 120 25.61 20.34 -11.79
CA ASP A 120 25.30 21.15 -12.97
C ASP A 120 26.35 21.07 -14.07
N ASP A 121 27.55 20.62 -13.75
CA ASP A 121 28.68 20.43 -14.70
C ASP A 121 28.64 19.03 -15.33
N ASN A 122 27.59 18.24 -15.10
CA ASN A 122 27.46 16.81 -15.45
C ASN A 122 28.57 15.94 -14.83
N SER A 123 29.22 16.39 -13.77
CA SER A 123 30.05 15.53 -12.93
C SER A 123 29.14 14.68 -12.05
N ILE A 124 29.61 13.46 -11.74
CA ILE A 124 28.84 12.50 -10.96
C ILE A 124 29.59 12.22 -9.66
N TYR A 125 28.86 12.30 -8.57
CA TYR A 125 29.34 11.87 -7.27
C TYR A 125 28.84 10.46 -7.03
N LEU A 126 29.73 9.58 -6.61
CA LEU A 126 29.45 8.18 -6.33
C LEU A 126 29.71 7.89 -4.85
N TYR A 127 28.77 7.22 -4.22
CA TYR A 127 28.98 6.58 -2.92
C TYR A 127 29.26 5.11 -3.17
N VAL A 128 30.52 4.71 -2.93
CA VAL A 128 31.01 3.38 -3.28
C VAL A 128 31.30 2.59 -2.01
N TYR A 129 30.71 1.42 -1.92
CA TYR A 129 31.05 0.42 -0.93
C TYR A 129 32.14 -0.49 -1.50
N GLN A 130 33.19 -0.70 -0.74
CA GLN A 130 34.24 -1.63 -1.06
C GLN A 130 34.52 -2.55 0.12
N SER A 131 34.54 -3.86 -0.12
CA SER A 131 34.88 -4.87 0.89
C SER A 131 36.01 -5.76 0.41
N ASN A 132 36.83 -6.23 1.34
CA ASN A 132 37.88 -7.23 1.10
C ASN A 132 37.85 -8.23 2.24
N VAL A 133 38.15 -9.47 1.94
CA VAL A 133 38.50 -10.46 2.99
C VAL A 133 39.87 -10.11 3.54
N THR A 134 40.04 -10.16 4.86
CA THR A 134 41.33 -9.83 5.50
C THR A 134 42.40 -10.83 5.09
N GLU A 135 43.66 -10.35 4.96
CA GLU A 135 44.80 -11.22 4.62
C GLU A 135 44.99 -12.28 5.72
N GLU A 136 44.72 -11.98 6.97
CA GLU A 136 44.78 -12.91 8.08
C GLU A 136 43.75 -14.04 7.90
N CYS A 137 42.53 -13.73 7.51
CA CYS A 137 41.47 -14.70 7.28
C CYS A 137 41.77 -15.60 6.08
N LEU A 138 42.25 -15.03 4.98
CA LEU A 138 42.64 -15.82 3.80
C LEU A 138 43.75 -16.85 4.10
N ASN A 139 44.63 -16.57 5.07
CA ASN A 139 45.73 -17.45 5.45
C ASN A 139 45.41 -18.32 6.67
N ARG A 140 44.20 -18.22 7.24
CA ARG A 140 43.78 -18.97 8.43
C ARG A 140 43.62 -20.47 8.06
N ASP A 141 44.15 -21.33 8.93
CA ASP A 141 43.95 -22.78 8.84
C ASP A 141 42.69 -23.17 9.63
N TYR A 142 41.60 -23.48 8.93
CA TYR A 142 40.33 -23.89 9.51
C TYR A 142 40.27 -25.38 9.89
N SER A 143 41.34 -26.18 9.68
CA SER A 143 41.32 -27.62 9.95
C SER A 143 41.10 -28.01 11.42
N ALA A 144 41.27 -27.05 12.34
CA ALA A 144 41.03 -27.25 13.76
C ALA A 144 39.65 -26.77 14.25
N THR A 145 38.80 -26.35 13.33
CA THR A 145 37.43 -25.83 13.66
C THR A 145 36.58 -26.87 14.40
N THR A 146 35.94 -26.46 15.45
CA THR A 146 35.07 -27.28 16.31
C THR A 146 33.59 -26.89 16.11
N TYR A 147 32.70 -27.72 16.66
CA TYR A 147 31.27 -27.37 16.73
C TYR A 147 31.01 -26.04 17.45
N ASP A 148 31.73 -25.81 18.56
CA ASP A 148 31.55 -24.58 19.36
C ASP A 148 31.93 -23.32 18.56
N ASP A 149 32.99 -23.40 17.75
CA ASP A 149 33.42 -22.30 16.87
C ASP A 149 32.33 -21.99 15.82
N VAL A 150 31.64 -23.02 15.31
CA VAL A 150 30.52 -22.85 14.36
C VAL A 150 29.34 -22.17 15.03
N ILE A 151 28.96 -22.61 16.23
CA ILE A 151 27.84 -21.98 16.96
C ILE A 151 28.17 -20.54 17.33
N GLU A 152 29.38 -20.26 17.80
CA GLU A 152 29.84 -18.89 18.09
C GLU A 152 29.74 -18.00 16.83
N ARG A 153 30.08 -18.53 15.66
CA ARG A 153 30.01 -17.80 14.39
C ARG A 153 28.57 -17.52 13.96
N ILE A 154 27.64 -18.45 14.13
CA ILE A 154 26.21 -18.27 13.88
C ILE A 154 25.65 -17.17 14.78
N MET A 155 25.96 -17.21 16.07
CA MET A 155 25.59 -16.16 17.03
C MET A 155 26.08 -14.77 16.60
N GLU A 156 27.32 -14.69 16.11
CA GLU A 156 27.90 -13.42 15.64
C GLU A 156 27.23 -12.91 14.37
N MET A 157 26.92 -13.79 13.39
CA MET A 157 26.34 -13.39 12.12
C MET A 157 24.91 -12.87 12.22
N TRP A 158 24.11 -13.49 13.08
CA TRP A 158 22.69 -13.19 13.16
C TRP A 158 22.23 -12.58 14.49
N GLY A 159 23.18 -12.35 15.41
CA GLY A 159 22.88 -11.74 16.71
C GLY A 159 22.02 -12.61 17.64
N GLU A 160 22.04 -13.92 17.44
CA GLU A 160 21.17 -14.86 18.13
C GLU A 160 21.74 -15.33 19.50
N THR A 161 20.86 -15.94 20.30
CA THR A 161 21.26 -16.65 21.51
C THR A 161 21.92 -18.01 21.16
N GLU A 162 22.72 -18.57 22.06
CA GLU A 162 23.35 -19.87 21.87
C GLU A 162 22.32 -20.99 21.58
N ASP A 163 21.17 -20.97 22.25
CA ASP A 163 20.10 -21.95 22.03
C ASP A 163 19.49 -21.82 20.62
N ALA A 164 19.29 -20.60 20.13
CA ALA A 164 18.79 -20.33 18.79
C ALA A 164 19.81 -20.74 17.72
N ALA A 165 21.09 -20.38 17.86
CA ALA A 165 22.16 -20.77 16.96
C ALA A 165 22.34 -22.30 16.86
N ILE A 166 22.15 -23.01 17.98
CA ILE A 166 22.15 -24.47 18.01
C ILE A 166 20.98 -25.06 17.21
N GLN A 167 19.78 -24.47 17.32
CA GLN A 167 18.61 -24.90 16.55
C GLN A 167 18.80 -24.63 15.07
N GLU A 168 19.30 -23.43 14.71
CA GLU A 168 19.58 -23.04 13.34
C GLU A 168 20.57 -24.01 12.68
N TRP A 169 21.68 -24.28 13.34
CA TRP A 169 22.65 -25.28 12.88
C TRP A 169 22.01 -26.65 12.65
N ASN A 170 21.30 -27.17 13.63
CA ASN A 170 20.75 -28.52 13.58
C ASN A 170 19.63 -28.69 12.56
N ASN A 171 18.79 -27.67 12.39
CA ASN A 171 17.60 -27.77 11.56
C ASN A 171 17.87 -27.42 10.10
N TRP A 172 18.79 -26.48 9.83
CA TRP A 172 18.90 -25.87 8.52
C TRP A 172 20.31 -25.98 7.90
N ILE A 173 21.37 -25.79 8.66
CA ILE A 173 22.71 -25.61 8.13
C ILE A 173 23.50 -26.94 8.07
N SER A 174 23.42 -27.75 9.11
CA SER A 174 24.26 -28.91 9.26
C SER A 174 24.16 -29.94 8.12
N GLY A 175 22.97 -30.02 7.50
CA GLY A 175 22.72 -30.95 6.38
C GLY A 175 23.65 -30.71 5.18
N GLU A 176 23.97 -29.45 4.88
CA GLU A 176 24.83 -29.06 3.77
C GLU A 176 26.31 -29.40 4.02
N TYR A 177 26.70 -29.45 5.29
CA TYR A 177 28.08 -29.72 5.72
C TYR A 177 28.28 -31.12 6.26
N THR A 178 27.29 -32.01 6.15
CA THR A 178 27.34 -33.39 6.59
C THR A 178 27.50 -34.32 5.39
N ALA A 179 28.61 -35.10 5.37
CA ALA A 179 28.85 -36.08 4.34
C ALA A 179 27.91 -37.31 4.47
N GLU A 180 27.81 -38.13 3.41
CA GLU A 180 26.96 -39.35 3.39
C GLU A 180 27.27 -40.36 4.53
N ASP A 181 28.50 -40.33 5.06
CA ASP A 181 28.90 -41.18 6.18
C ASP A 181 28.59 -40.60 7.56
N GLY A 182 27.95 -39.44 7.60
CA GLY A 182 27.56 -38.70 8.81
C GLY A 182 28.69 -37.85 9.42
N THR A 183 29.80 -37.67 8.73
CA THR A 183 30.91 -36.80 9.16
C THR A 183 30.56 -35.34 8.83
N VAL A 184 30.64 -34.44 9.82
CA VAL A 184 30.43 -33.02 9.66
C VAL A 184 31.72 -32.28 9.37
N ASP A 185 31.72 -31.47 8.31
CA ASP A 185 32.88 -30.65 7.89
C ASP A 185 32.74 -29.21 8.41
N TYR A 186 33.06 -29.01 9.67
CA TYR A 186 33.06 -27.68 10.30
C TYR A 186 34.06 -26.71 9.66
N ALA A 187 35.17 -27.25 9.15
CA ALA A 187 36.20 -26.44 8.47
C ALA A 187 35.64 -25.82 7.17
N LYS A 188 34.81 -26.59 6.43
CA LYS A 188 34.14 -26.08 5.25
C LYS A 188 33.14 -24.93 5.61
N PHE A 189 32.33 -25.11 6.66
CA PHE A 189 31.45 -24.06 7.11
C PHE A 189 32.20 -22.78 7.46
N MET A 190 33.25 -22.87 8.28
CA MET A 190 34.06 -21.72 8.66
C MET A 190 34.82 -21.10 7.48
N LYS A 191 35.11 -21.87 6.43
CA LYS A 191 35.66 -21.32 5.20
C LYS A 191 34.59 -20.51 4.42
N ASP A 192 33.38 -20.98 4.40
CA ASP A 192 32.27 -20.34 3.68
C ASP A 192 31.74 -19.11 4.42
N TYR A 193 31.59 -19.17 5.76
CA TYR A 193 30.97 -18.13 6.60
C TYR A 193 31.88 -17.48 7.63
N GLY A 194 33.04 -18.03 7.91
CA GLY A 194 33.99 -17.50 8.90
C GLY A 194 34.92 -16.41 8.37
N LEU A 195 34.64 -15.86 7.19
CA LEU A 195 35.48 -14.84 6.56
C LEU A 195 35.29 -13.51 7.29
N GLU A 196 36.39 -12.92 7.72
CA GLU A 196 36.42 -11.56 8.27
C GLU A 196 36.63 -10.58 7.11
N TRP A 197 35.78 -9.57 7.06
CA TRP A 197 35.77 -8.57 6.02
C TRP A 197 36.23 -7.22 6.56
N GLU A 198 37.02 -6.50 5.77
CA GLU A 198 37.25 -5.07 5.96
C GLU A 198 36.48 -4.34 4.89
N SER A 199 35.68 -3.35 5.28
CA SER A 199 34.95 -2.53 4.33
C SER A 199 35.28 -1.06 4.46
N THR A 200 35.18 -0.35 3.33
CA THR A 200 35.33 1.08 3.26
C THR A 200 34.20 1.67 2.44
N GLU A 201 33.69 2.79 2.90
CA GLU A 201 32.79 3.61 2.12
C GLU A 201 33.55 4.81 1.60
N ARG A 202 33.35 5.13 0.33
CA ARG A 202 34.12 6.12 -0.39
C ARG A 202 33.23 7.06 -1.16
N LEU A 203 33.62 8.33 -1.18
CA LEU A 203 33.08 9.33 -2.09
C LEU A 203 34.04 9.52 -3.26
N LEU A 204 33.54 9.35 -4.46
CA LEU A 204 34.25 9.62 -5.70
C LEU A 204 33.53 10.75 -6.45
N LYS A 205 34.30 11.65 -7.06
CA LYS A 205 33.82 12.56 -8.11
C LYS A 205 34.40 12.12 -9.44
N VAL A 206 33.53 11.91 -10.41
CA VAL A 206 33.86 11.51 -11.78
C VAL A 206 33.40 12.60 -12.73
N ASP A 207 34.28 13.08 -13.61
CA ASP A 207 33.95 14.08 -14.60
C ASP A 207 33.03 13.54 -15.71
N GLU A 208 32.50 14.42 -16.55
CA GLU A 208 31.66 14.06 -17.70
C GLU A 208 32.29 13.01 -18.65
N ASN A 209 33.63 12.83 -18.63
CA ASN A 209 34.35 11.89 -19.48
C ASN A 209 34.62 10.53 -18.81
N GLY A 210 34.25 10.36 -17.56
CA GLY A 210 34.51 9.15 -16.79
C GLY A 210 35.86 9.15 -16.06
N ASN A 211 36.56 10.32 -15.97
CA ASN A 211 37.79 10.38 -15.22
C ASN A 211 37.54 10.70 -13.76
N THR A 212 38.14 9.96 -12.86
CA THR A 212 38.09 10.25 -11.42
C THR A 212 38.82 11.58 -11.11
N VAL A 213 38.04 12.52 -10.58
CA VAL A 213 38.57 13.85 -10.12
C VAL A 213 39.16 13.72 -8.73
N TYR A 214 38.45 13.08 -7.83
CA TYR A 214 38.93 12.66 -6.51
C TYR A 214 38.26 11.36 -6.03
N GLU A 215 38.94 10.74 -5.08
CA GLU A 215 38.42 9.57 -4.33
C GLU A 215 38.82 9.76 -2.85
N LYS A 216 37.87 9.65 -1.93
CA LYS A 216 38.08 9.80 -0.49
C LYS A 216 37.38 8.72 0.29
N VAL A 217 38.07 8.12 1.24
CA VAL A 217 37.46 7.24 2.24
C VAL A 217 36.71 8.11 3.23
N VAL A 218 35.42 7.87 3.41
CA VAL A 218 34.55 8.59 4.34
C VAL A 218 34.24 7.78 5.58
N ARG A 219 34.26 6.45 5.45
CA ARG A 219 34.10 5.52 6.57
C ARG A 219 34.93 4.25 6.34
N GLU A 220 35.58 3.78 7.38
CA GLU A 220 36.19 2.46 7.46
C GLU A 220 35.38 1.64 8.47
N THR A 221 34.96 0.45 8.07
CA THR A 221 34.19 -0.44 8.93
C THR A 221 34.95 -1.74 9.11
N ASN A 222 35.05 -2.17 10.35
CA ASN A 222 35.53 -3.48 10.71
C ASN A 222 34.40 -4.24 11.39
N PRO A 223 33.99 -5.41 10.89
CA PRO A 223 32.89 -6.20 11.47
C PRO A 223 33.07 -6.49 12.96
N ASN A 224 34.31 -6.58 13.45
CA ASN A 224 34.61 -6.79 14.87
C ASN A 224 34.38 -5.57 15.77
N GLU A 225 34.14 -4.40 15.22
CA GLU A 225 33.83 -3.14 15.96
C GLU A 225 32.34 -2.79 15.90
N GLU A 226 31.54 -3.36 15.02
CA GLU A 226 30.12 -3.04 14.79
C GLU A 226 29.14 -3.70 15.79
N GLY A 227 29.60 -4.31 16.86
CA GLY A 227 28.77 -5.07 17.81
C GLY A 227 27.65 -4.28 18.51
N GLN A 228 27.45 -2.97 18.23
CA GLN A 228 26.41 -2.16 18.87
C GLN A 228 25.55 -1.33 17.90
N TRP A 229 26.05 -1.00 16.70
CA TRP A 229 25.39 -0.08 15.78
C TRP A 229 25.46 -0.54 14.35
N THR A 230 24.35 -0.45 13.65
CA THR A 230 24.29 -0.55 12.19
C THR A 230 24.18 0.85 11.59
N ILE A 231 25.04 1.20 10.64
CA ILE A 231 25.09 2.52 10.00
C ILE A 231 24.98 2.32 8.49
N ASN A 232 23.98 2.98 7.87
CA ASN A 232 23.74 2.89 6.45
C ASN A 232 23.65 4.26 5.80
N CYS A 233 24.13 4.34 4.56
CA CYS A 233 23.81 5.44 3.66
C CYS A 233 22.45 5.17 3.01
N ASN A 234 21.56 6.16 3.02
CA ASN A 234 20.22 6.06 2.40
C ASN A 234 20.12 6.86 1.10
N GLY A 235 21.13 7.62 0.76
CA GLY A 235 21.15 8.40 -0.47
C GLY A 235 22.17 9.51 -0.47
N ILE A 236 22.53 9.99 -1.66
CA ILE A 236 23.39 11.14 -1.84
C ILE A 236 22.75 12.17 -2.77
N TYR A 237 22.96 13.44 -2.49
CA TYR A 237 22.37 14.56 -3.20
C TYR A 237 23.39 15.68 -3.37
N CYS A 238 23.25 16.47 -4.43
CA CYS A 238 24.14 17.57 -4.74
C CYS A 238 23.35 18.87 -4.88
N ASP A 239 23.84 19.96 -4.30
CA ASP A 239 23.27 21.28 -4.48
C ASP A 239 23.85 21.99 -5.73
N GLY A 240 23.35 23.22 -6.05
CA GLY A 240 23.82 24.02 -7.17
C GLY A 240 25.22 24.59 -6.99
N ASN A 241 25.82 24.47 -5.80
CA ASN A 241 27.17 24.96 -5.48
C ASN A 241 28.22 23.86 -5.43
N GLY A 242 27.79 22.58 -5.70
CA GLY A 242 28.64 21.43 -5.66
C GLY A 242 28.88 20.85 -4.26
N ASN A 243 28.13 21.27 -3.24
CA ASN A 243 28.15 20.58 -1.96
C ASN A 243 27.39 19.26 -2.08
N LEU A 244 27.88 18.24 -1.42
CA LEU A 244 27.31 16.89 -1.40
C LEU A 244 26.71 16.60 -0.03
N TYR A 245 25.50 16.09 -0.04
CA TYR A 245 24.72 15.70 1.14
C TYR A 245 24.59 14.19 1.14
N VAL A 246 25.08 13.54 2.19
CA VAL A 246 25.03 12.09 2.36
C VAL A 246 24.06 11.78 3.49
N MET A 247 22.91 11.22 3.16
CA MET A 247 21.89 10.82 4.12
C MET A 247 22.31 9.55 4.83
N MET A 248 22.36 9.60 6.15
CA MET A 248 22.79 8.50 6.99
C MET A 248 21.75 8.18 8.04
N ASN A 249 21.57 6.90 8.29
CA ASN A 249 20.88 6.42 9.48
C ASN A 249 21.79 5.48 10.28
N LYS A 250 21.60 5.49 11.58
CA LYS A 250 22.34 4.69 12.52
C LYS A 250 21.37 4.18 13.58
N TRP A 251 21.22 2.88 13.70
CA TRP A 251 20.39 2.28 14.74
C TRP A 251 21.20 1.33 15.60
N SER A 252 20.80 1.25 16.86
CA SER A 252 21.38 0.28 17.80
C SER A 252 20.87 -1.13 17.50
N ASN A 253 21.76 -2.12 17.55
CA ASN A 253 21.38 -3.51 17.27
C ASN A 253 20.44 -4.10 18.34
N ASP A 254 20.28 -3.43 19.49
CA ASP A 254 19.31 -3.79 20.52
C ASP A 254 17.96 -3.08 20.39
N GLY A 255 17.77 -2.29 19.32
CA GLY A 255 16.50 -1.59 19.02
C GLY A 255 16.14 -0.43 19.96
N THR A 256 17.08 0.04 20.80
CA THR A 256 16.79 1.05 21.83
C THR A 256 17.00 2.51 21.36
N SER A 257 17.70 2.73 20.23
CA SER A 257 18.08 4.08 19.81
C SER A 257 18.38 4.15 18.32
N ASP A 258 17.83 5.16 17.67
CA ASP A 258 18.06 5.51 16.26
C ASP A 258 18.58 6.94 16.14
N GLU A 259 19.51 7.15 15.23
CA GLU A 259 20.04 8.46 14.86
C GLU A 259 19.90 8.67 13.36
N TYR A 260 19.31 9.80 12.94
CA TYR A 260 19.20 10.21 11.55
C TYR A 260 19.98 11.49 11.33
N TYR A 261 20.79 11.54 10.26
CA TYR A 261 21.61 12.73 10.00
C TYR A 261 22.03 12.84 8.54
N VAL A 262 22.50 14.03 8.18
CA VAL A 262 23.10 14.32 6.87
C VAL A 262 24.55 14.76 7.07
N ASP A 263 25.50 14.01 6.52
CA ASP A 263 26.89 14.46 6.41
C ASP A 263 27.03 15.35 5.17
N VAL A 264 27.69 16.49 5.34
CA VAL A 264 27.87 17.47 4.27
C VAL A 264 29.35 17.57 3.88
N TYR A 265 29.59 17.50 2.56
CA TYR A 265 30.93 17.62 1.97
C TYR A 265 30.99 18.79 0.97
N ASP A 266 32.13 19.44 0.85
CA ASP A 266 32.36 20.44 -0.18
C ASP A 266 32.62 19.81 -1.57
N SER A 267 32.74 20.66 -2.61
CA SER A 267 32.97 20.20 -4.00
C SER A 267 34.27 19.44 -4.19
N ASP A 268 35.22 19.54 -3.24
CA ASP A 268 36.49 18.81 -3.21
C ASP A 268 36.41 17.53 -2.35
N GLY A 269 35.23 17.21 -1.83
CA GLY A 269 34.94 16.05 -1.00
C GLY A 269 35.51 16.13 0.42
N ASN A 270 35.74 17.33 0.96
CA ASN A 270 36.10 17.50 2.36
C ASN A 270 34.85 17.66 3.20
N SER A 271 34.77 16.95 4.33
CA SER A 271 33.65 17.09 5.26
C SER A 271 33.58 18.52 5.81
N THR A 272 32.43 19.16 5.71
CA THR A 272 32.16 20.51 6.21
C THR A 272 31.32 20.47 7.50
N GLY A 273 30.58 19.41 7.76
CA GLY A 273 29.79 19.25 8.98
C GLY A 273 28.77 18.12 8.89
N LYS A 274 27.98 18.03 9.96
CA LYS A 274 26.89 17.08 10.14
C LYS A 274 25.62 17.84 10.53
N ILE A 275 24.49 17.48 9.98
CA ILE A 275 23.15 17.99 10.32
C ILE A 275 22.39 16.86 10.97
N GLU A 276 21.98 17.01 12.21
CA GLU A 276 21.15 16.05 12.92
C GLU A 276 19.69 16.25 12.54
N LEU A 277 18.94 15.17 12.39
CA LEU A 277 17.53 15.15 12.01
C LEU A 277 16.71 14.58 13.18
N ASP A 278 15.52 15.13 13.37
CA ASP A 278 14.60 14.69 14.44
C ASP A 278 13.92 13.34 14.18
N GLY A 279 14.02 12.80 12.95
CA GLY A 279 13.43 11.54 12.55
C GLY A 279 13.90 11.07 11.17
N TYR A 280 13.31 9.97 10.72
CA TYR A 280 13.59 9.40 9.40
C TYR A 280 13.13 10.35 8.28
N VAL A 281 14.01 10.58 7.32
CA VAL A 281 13.74 11.33 6.08
C VAL A 281 14.01 10.40 4.91
N SER A 282 13.06 10.27 4.01
CA SER A 282 13.15 9.34 2.87
C SER A 282 14.03 9.88 1.73
N ASN A 283 14.02 11.19 1.50
CA ASN A 283 14.80 11.81 0.41
C ASN A 283 15.13 13.28 0.68
N LEU A 284 16.06 13.80 -0.13
CA LEU A 284 16.36 15.21 -0.24
C LEU A 284 15.94 15.73 -1.63
N ILE A 285 15.50 16.98 -1.69
CA ILE A 285 15.05 17.62 -2.91
C ILE A 285 15.92 18.82 -3.23
N ARG A 286 16.44 18.89 -4.45
CA ARG A 286 17.13 20.07 -4.92
C ARG A 286 16.14 21.15 -5.31
N MET A 287 16.23 22.29 -4.65
CA MET A 287 15.36 23.43 -4.85
C MET A 287 15.82 24.30 -6.04
N PRO A 288 14.91 25.07 -6.68
CA PRO A 288 15.27 25.96 -7.80
C PRO A 288 16.32 27.02 -7.45
N ASN A 289 16.36 27.46 -6.20
CA ASN A 289 17.38 28.42 -5.70
C ASN A 289 18.79 27.79 -5.55
N GLY A 290 18.92 26.49 -5.84
CA GLY A 290 20.15 25.72 -5.75
C GLY A 290 20.40 25.09 -4.37
N ASN A 291 19.60 25.39 -3.36
CA ASN A 291 19.68 24.74 -2.04
C ASN A 291 19.12 23.31 -2.09
N VAL A 292 19.29 22.61 -0.99
CA VAL A 292 18.65 21.30 -0.77
C VAL A 292 17.62 21.44 0.36
N ALA A 293 16.47 20.81 0.19
CA ALA A 293 15.43 20.73 1.20
C ALA A 293 15.18 19.27 1.59
N ILE A 294 14.76 19.06 2.82
CA ILE A 294 14.21 17.78 3.29
C ILE A 294 12.69 17.81 3.22
N GLY A 295 12.10 16.66 2.91
CA GLY A 295 10.69 16.41 3.10
C GLY A 295 10.46 15.81 4.49
N ASP A 296 9.61 16.45 5.28
CA ASP A 296 9.34 16.08 6.67
C ASP A 296 7.83 16.05 6.93
N PHE A 297 7.37 15.06 7.68
CA PHE A 297 6.02 15.02 8.22
C PHE A 297 6.00 15.75 9.58
N SER A 298 5.69 17.03 9.57
CA SER A 298 5.53 17.82 10.79
C SER A 298 4.10 17.72 11.31
N GLY A 299 3.86 16.76 12.20
CA GLY A 299 2.52 16.37 12.63
C GLY A 299 1.81 15.58 11.52
N ASP A 300 0.66 16.10 11.04
CA ASP A 300 -0.16 15.43 10.02
C ASP A 300 0.07 15.98 8.60
N HIS A 301 1.06 16.89 8.40
CA HIS A 301 1.30 17.56 7.12
C HIS A 301 2.72 17.33 6.61
N TYR A 302 2.85 17.12 5.30
CA TYR A 302 4.15 17.08 4.63
C TYR A 302 4.66 18.52 4.37
N VAL A 303 5.89 18.81 4.80
CA VAL A 303 6.51 20.12 4.74
C VAL A 303 7.91 20.02 4.15
N LEU A 304 8.26 20.89 3.21
CA LEU A 304 9.64 21.03 2.74
C LEU A 304 10.39 22.05 3.60
N ARG A 305 11.54 21.66 4.15
CA ARG A 305 12.41 22.51 4.95
C ARG A 305 13.80 22.62 4.32
N GLU A 306 14.24 23.82 4.02
CA GLU A 306 15.57 24.02 3.43
C GLU A 306 16.69 23.75 4.45
N ILE A 307 17.79 23.22 3.96
CA ILE A 307 19.04 23.04 4.70
C ILE A 307 19.88 24.32 4.56
N ASP A 308 20.29 24.89 5.69
CA ASP A 308 21.32 25.96 5.72
C ASP A 308 22.69 25.34 6.01
N VAL A 309 23.50 25.23 4.97
CA VAL A 309 24.88 24.69 5.07
C VAL A 309 25.84 25.56 5.85
N ASN A 310 25.52 26.84 6.08
CA ASN A 310 26.42 27.76 6.84
C ASN A 310 26.24 27.56 8.35
N THR A 311 25.03 27.22 8.76
CA THR A 311 24.70 26.96 10.18
C THR A 311 24.62 25.47 10.50
N MET A 312 24.61 24.60 9.48
CA MET A 312 24.40 23.16 9.59
C MET A 312 23.09 22.81 10.31
N THR A 313 22.00 23.47 9.91
CA THR A 313 20.66 23.28 10.47
C THR A 313 19.60 23.16 9.39
N VAL A 314 18.49 22.55 9.75
CA VAL A 314 17.26 22.58 8.96
C VAL A 314 16.44 23.81 9.33
N SER A 315 15.85 24.50 8.37
CA SER A 315 15.01 25.69 8.59
C SER A 315 13.80 25.35 9.49
N GLU A 316 13.50 26.25 10.45
CA GLU A 316 12.27 26.13 11.24
C GLU A 316 11.03 26.50 10.40
N GLU A 317 11.18 27.39 9.40
CA GLU A 317 10.10 27.72 8.46
C GLU A 317 10.06 26.66 7.36
N GLY A 318 8.88 26.06 7.17
CA GLY A 318 8.63 25.06 6.13
C GLY A 318 7.77 25.63 5.00
N ILE A 319 7.87 25.02 3.82
CA ILE A 319 7.03 25.28 2.66
C ILE A 319 5.90 24.22 2.68
N GLU A 320 4.68 24.66 2.96
CA GLU A 320 3.48 23.83 3.04
C GLU A 320 2.84 23.66 1.65
N GLY A 321 1.86 22.76 1.56
CA GLY A 321 1.06 22.56 0.35
C GLY A 321 1.62 21.50 -0.59
N PHE A 322 2.48 20.61 -0.09
CA PHE A 322 2.91 19.39 -0.77
C PHE A 322 2.37 18.18 -0.03
N ASP A 323 2.07 17.15 -0.77
CA ASP A 323 1.82 15.81 -0.22
C ASP A 323 3.11 14.97 -0.22
N GLY A 324 3.08 13.79 0.39
CA GLY A 324 4.20 12.86 0.41
C GLY A 324 4.64 12.36 -0.98
N SER A 325 3.92 12.71 -2.06
CA SER A 325 4.23 12.27 -3.43
C SER A 325 5.54 12.85 -3.98
N LEU A 326 6.06 13.93 -3.39
CA LEU A 326 7.39 14.44 -3.71
C LEU A 326 8.51 13.43 -3.42
N GLU A 327 8.26 12.44 -2.59
CA GLU A 327 9.19 11.33 -2.37
C GLU A 327 9.51 10.55 -3.65
N SER A 328 8.58 10.51 -4.58
CA SER A 328 8.74 9.80 -5.86
C SER A 328 9.41 10.63 -6.96
N GLY A 329 9.83 11.84 -6.67
CA GLY A 329 10.67 12.66 -7.53
C GLY A 329 10.16 14.08 -7.74
N ALA A 330 11.06 15.02 -7.52
CA ALA A 330 10.94 16.41 -7.95
C ALA A 330 12.24 16.83 -8.61
N ALA A 331 12.15 17.72 -9.61
CA ALA A 331 13.31 18.28 -10.29
C ALA A 331 13.22 19.80 -10.31
N ALA A 332 14.34 20.48 -10.04
CA ALA A 332 14.40 21.94 -10.18
C ALA A 332 14.11 22.33 -11.63
N TYR A 333 13.27 23.33 -11.82
CA TYR A 333 12.88 23.84 -13.12
C TYR A 333 12.84 25.37 -13.09
N GLY A 334 13.53 26.03 -14.04
CA GLY A 334 13.62 27.50 -14.04
C GLY A 334 14.28 28.08 -12.81
N GLU A 335 13.91 29.34 -12.45
CA GLU A 335 14.48 30.07 -11.33
C GLU A 335 13.72 29.86 -10.00
N ASP A 336 12.39 29.60 -10.07
CA ASP A 336 11.51 29.54 -8.90
C ASP A 336 10.49 28.38 -9.00
N GLU A 337 10.74 27.35 -9.80
CA GLU A 337 9.77 26.32 -10.13
C GLU A 337 10.34 24.92 -9.91
N LEU A 338 9.49 24.00 -9.44
CA LEU A 338 9.75 22.57 -9.39
C LEU A 338 8.89 21.85 -10.42
N LEU A 339 9.49 20.91 -11.12
CA LEU A 339 8.77 19.88 -11.86
C LEU A 339 8.46 18.77 -10.87
N ILE A 340 7.19 18.50 -10.64
CA ILE A 340 6.71 17.55 -9.63
C ILE A 340 5.80 16.48 -10.25
N ARG A 341 5.88 15.28 -9.69
CA ARG A 341 4.91 14.21 -9.97
C ARG A 341 3.89 14.17 -8.83
N GLU A 342 2.63 14.30 -9.15
CA GLU A 342 1.53 14.21 -8.19
C GLU A 342 0.28 13.63 -8.87
N ASN A 343 -0.47 12.77 -8.17
CA ASN A 343 -1.75 12.22 -8.63
C ASN A 343 -1.73 11.70 -10.08
N GLY A 344 -0.71 10.90 -10.43
CA GLY A 344 -0.55 10.35 -11.79
C GLY A 344 -0.24 11.37 -12.88
N SER A 345 0.15 12.58 -12.50
CA SER A 345 0.39 13.71 -13.42
C SER A 345 1.77 14.32 -13.22
N LEU A 346 2.27 14.98 -14.24
CA LEU A 346 3.45 15.81 -14.18
C LEU A 346 3.02 17.29 -14.21
N SER A 347 3.47 18.07 -13.23
CA SER A 347 3.11 19.48 -13.06
C SER A 347 4.33 20.35 -12.80
N ILE A 348 4.26 21.63 -13.18
CA ILE A 348 5.18 22.66 -12.74
C ILE A 348 4.54 23.36 -11.53
N CYS A 349 5.29 23.43 -10.43
CA CYS A 349 4.88 24.13 -9.22
C CYS A 349 5.74 25.36 -8.99
N ASN A 350 5.14 26.55 -8.94
CA ASN A 350 5.86 27.77 -8.59
C ASN A 350 6.03 27.87 -7.07
N MET A 351 7.27 27.88 -6.59
CA MET A 351 7.61 27.82 -5.18
C MET A 351 7.23 29.05 -4.36
N LYS A 352 6.94 30.19 -5.02
CA LYS A 352 6.55 31.44 -4.34
C LYS A 352 5.05 31.64 -4.25
N THR A 353 4.31 31.21 -5.29
CA THR A 353 2.85 31.41 -5.38
C THR A 353 2.08 30.15 -5.05
N HIS A 354 2.73 28.99 -5.03
CA HIS A 354 2.17 27.64 -4.90
C HIS A 354 1.16 27.31 -6.02
N GLU A 355 1.18 28.10 -7.11
CA GLU A 355 0.40 27.81 -8.30
C GLU A 355 1.01 26.62 -9.03
N ARG A 356 0.14 25.71 -9.46
CA ARG A 356 0.51 24.51 -10.22
C ARG A 356 0.00 24.62 -11.65
N GLU A 357 0.84 24.28 -12.60
CA GLU A 357 0.46 24.11 -13.99
C GLU A 357 0.65 22.66 -14.39
N LYS A 358 -0.45 21.96 -14.61
CA LYS A 358 -0.44 20.57 -15.06
C LYS A 358 0.04 20.50 -16.51
N LEU A 359 1.13 19.79 -16.74
CA LEU A 359 1.68 19.54 -18.07
C LEU A 359 0.97 18.35 -18.72
N LEU A 360 0.89 17.22 -18.03
CA LEU A 360 0.28 15.99 -18.56
C LEU A 360 -0.21 15.08 -17.45
N ASN A 361 -1.15 14.20 -17.79
CA ASN A 361 -1.42 12.98 -17.05
C ASN A 361 -0.70 11.84 -17.77
N PHE A 362 0.09 11.03 -17.05
CA PHE A 362 0.89 9.96 -17.64
C PHE A 362 0.05 8.93 -18.39
N MET A 363 -1.12 8.60 -17.83
CA MET A 363 -2.04 7.63 -18.44
C MET A 363 -2.60 8.09 -19.79
N ASP A 364 -2.75 9.40 -20.03
CA ASP A 364 -3.18 9.94 -21.31
C ASP A 364 -2.21 9.61 -22.44
N TYR A 365 -0.98 9.25 -22.10
CA TYR A 365 0.10 8.90 -23.02
C TYR A 365 0.54 7.44 -22.91
N ASN A 366 -0.24 6.60 -22.22
CA ASN A 366 0.06 5.19 -21.96
C ASN A 366 1.41 4.97 -21.25
N ILE A 367 1.78 5.89 -20.37
CA ILE A 367 2.93 5.79 -19.47
C ILE A 367 2.39 5.32 -18.11
N PRO A 368 2.92 4.21 -17.55
CA PRO A 368 2.47 3.73 -16.25
C PRO A 368 2.93 4.68 -15.13
N ALA A 369 2.00 5.48 -14.60
CA ALA A 369 2.29 6.51 -13.60
C ALA A 369 2.90 5.91 -12.32
N SER A 370 2.42 4.74 -11.87
CA SER A 370 2.94 4.03 -10.69
C SER A 370 4.40 3.60 -10.84
N SER A 371 4.87 3.45 -12.06
CA SER A 371 6.21 2.94 -12.41
C SER A 371 7.19 4.01 -12.89
N VAL A 372 6.82 5.29 -12.82
CA VAL A 372 7.72 6.40 -13.19
C VAL A 372 8.83 6.53 -12.15
N ASN A 373 10.06 6.25 -12.55
CA ASN A 373 11.24 6.31 -11.68
C ASN A 373 11.96 7.65 -11.78
N SER A 374 11.94 8.29 -12.97
CA SER A 374 12.59 9.56 -13.20
C SER A 374 11.97 10.31 -14.38
N PHE A 375 12.04 11.64 -14.34
CA PHE A 375 11.56 12.51 -15.42
C PHE A 375 12.40 13.78 -15.47
N GLY A 376 12.35 14.47 -16.61
CA GLY A 376 13.05 15.73 -16.79
C GLY A 376 12.70 16.40 -18.11
N ILE A 377 13.05 17.67 -18.22
CA ILE A 377 12.91 18.44 -19.46
C ILE A 377 14.27 18.51 -20.14
N LEU A 378 14.32 18.05 -21.40
CA LEU A 378 15.53 18.05 -22.21
C LEU A 378 15.89 19.47 -22.65
N SER A 379 17.13 19.67 -23.09
CA SER A 379 17.64 20.97 -23.56
C SER A 379 16.86 21.54 -24.75
N ASP A 380 16.15 20.70 -25.52
CA ASP A 380 15.31 21.08 -26.65
C ASP A 380 13.83 21.29 -26.25
N GLY A 381 13.49 21.21 -24.96
CA GLY A 381 12.15 21.43 -24.42
C GLY A 381 11.24 20.20 -24.41
N ARG A 382 11.69 19.05 -24.94
CA ARG A 382 10.93 17.78 -24.82
C ARG A 382 10.97 17.27 -23.38
N ILE A 383 9.94 16.52 -23.00
CA ILE A 383 9.89 15.85 -21.70
C ILE A 383 10.37 14.40 -21.89
N ALA A 384 11.29 13.97 -21.05
CA ALA A 384 11.70 12.59 -20.95
C ALA A 384 11.14 11.97 -19.67
N VAL A 385 10.58 10.77 -19.78
CA VAL A 385 10.04 10.00 -18.66
C VAL A 385 10.61 8.59 -18.71
N PHE A 386 11.27 8.19 -17.64
CA PHE A 386 11.78 6.82 -17.45
C PHE A 386 10.86 6.07 -16.50
N SER A 387 10.36 4.93 -16.94
CA SER A 387 9.49 4.08 -16.15
C SER A 387 10.01 2.65 -16.12
N GLY A 388 9.78 1.93 -15.02
CA GLY A 388 10.18 0.53 -14.88
C GLY A 388 9.21 -0.23 -13.99
N SER A 389 8.69 -1.33 -14.49
CA SER A 389 7.78 -2.22 -13.76
C SER A 389 8.19 -3.67 -13.88
N TYR A 390 7.88 -4.46 -12.86
CA TYR A 390 8.09 -5.90 -12.92
C TYR A 390 7.03 -6.55 -13.81
N SER A 391 7.47 -7.26 -14.84
CA SER A 391 6.60 -8.01 -15.73
C SER A 391 6.44 -9.45 -15.25
N ASN A 392 5.29 -9.79 -14.71
CA ASN A 392 4.98 -11.17 -14.29
C ASN A 392 5.03 -12.17 -15.46
N THR A 393 4.73 -11.72 -16.69
CA THR A 393 4.80 -12.58 -17.88
C THR A 393 6.23 -12.87 -18.34
N GLN A 394 7.16 -11.95 -18.10
CA GLN A 394 8.58 -12.10 -18.45
C GLN A 394 9.45 -12.45 -17.25
N MET A 395 8.90 -12.45 -16.04
CA MET A 395 9.60 -12.70 -14.76
C MET A 395 10.84 -11.79 -14.59
N LYS A 396 10.72 -10.51 -15.00
CA LYS A 396 11.79 -9.52 -14.91
C LYS A 396 11.27 -8.09 -14.94
N TYR A 397 12.10 -7.15 -14.54
CA TYR A 397 11.82 -5.74 -14.76
C TYR A 397 11.88 -5.38 -16.25
N VAL A 398 10.94 -4.54 -16.66
CA VAL A 398 10.88 -3.96 -18.01
C VAL A 398 10.91 -2.44 -17.86
N TYR A 399 11.85 -1.83 -18.56
CA TYR A 399 12.07 -0.38 -18.49
C TYR A 399 11.74 0.26 -19.84
N ASP A 400 11.06 1.39 -19.81
CA ASP A 400 10.73 2.20 -20.96
C ASP A 400 11.22 3.65 -20.77
N LEU A 401 11.68 4.25 -21.83
CA LEU A 401 11.99 5.67 -21.93
C LEU A 401 11.05 6.33 -22.91
N ALA A 402 10.09 7.10 -22.41
CA ALA A 402 9.15 7.86 -23.23
C ALA A 402 9.66 9.28 -23.42
N ILE A 403 9.68 9.75 -24.69
CA ILE A 403 10.02 11.11 -25.05
C ILE A 403 8.77 11.80 -25.57
N LEU A 404 8.33 12.85 -24.87
CA LEU A 404 7.13 13.60 -25.21
C LEU A 404 7.50 14.91 -25.88
N THR A 405 6.94 15.14 -27.06
CA THR A 405 7.11 16.37 -27.82
C THR A 405 5.79 17.13 -27.84
N GLU A 406 5.79 18.39 -27.41
CA GLU A 406 4.59 19.22 -27.43
C GLU A 406 4.11 19.42 -28.87
N ILE A 407 2.80 19.26 -29.10
CA ILE A 407 2.14 19.38 -30.40
C ILE A 407 0.88 20.24 -30.28
N ASP A 408 0.35 20.68 -31.41
CA ASP A 408 -0.94 21.38 -31.44
C ASP A 408 -2.09 20.38 -31.16
N GLU A 409 -3.13 20.83 -30.44
CA GLU A 409 -4.32 20.01 -30.14
C GLU A 409 -4.92 19.35 -31.41
N SER A 410 -4.84 20.03 -32.53
CA SER A 410 -5.36 19.54 -33.82
C SER A 410 -4.60 18.32 -34.36
N GLU A 411 -3.41 18.06 -33.85
CA GLU A 411 -2.55 16.91 -34.24
C GLU A 411 -2.78 15.69 -33.34
N MET A 412 -3.51 15.87 -32.22
CA MET A 412 -3.86 14.75 -31.33
C MET A 412 -4.77 13.73 -32.05
N PRO A 413 -4.57 12.43 -31.79
CA PRO A 413 -5.51 11.41 -32.23
C PRO A 413 -6.93 11.74 -31.74
N LYS A 414 -7.92 11.67 -32.60
CA LYS A 414 -9.32 11.86 -32.21
C LYS A 414 -9.83 10.58 -31.53
N THR A 415 -9.64 10.50 -30.24
CA THR A 415 -10.13 9.40 -29.42
C THR A 415 -11.23 9.91 -28.48
N GLU A 416 -12.27 9.09 -28.28
CA GLU A 416 -13.26 9.33 -27.23
C GLU A 416 -12.69 8.82 -25.89
N ARG A 417 -12.77 9.64 -24.85
CA ARG A 417 -12.24 9.30 -23.53
C ARG A 417 -13.29 8.59 -22.68
N ILE A 418 -12.85 7.58 -21.95
CA ILE A 418 -13.55 6.95 -20.83
C ILE A 418 -12.82 7.37 -19.55
N ASN A 419 -13.39 8.28 -18.81
CA ASN A 419 -12.77 8.84 -17.61
C ASN A 419 -13.10 7.97 -16.40
N VAL A 420 -12.06 7.43 -15.79
CA VAL A 420 -12.14 6.58 -14.59
C VAL A 420 -11.61 7.36 -13.39
N ALA A 421 -12.39 7.42 -12.32
CA ALA A 421 -11.97 8.02 -11.06
C ALA A 421 -11.62 6.94 -10.03
N CYS A 422 -10.50 7.12 -9.32
CA CYS A 422 -10.09 6.29 -8.19
C CYS A 422 -9.49 7.17 -7.08
N MET A 423 -9.35 6.63 -5.86
CA MET A 423 -8.57 7.30 -4.80
C MET A 423 -7.09 7.00 -4.96
N TRP A 424 -6.76 5.75 -5.22
CA TRP A 424 -5.40 5.28 -5.49
C TRP A 424 -5.41 4.38 -6.70
N LEU A 425 -4.43 4.57 -7.56
CA LEU A 425 -4.30 3.78 -8.78
C LEU A 425 -3.53 2.48 -8.50
N ASP A 426 -4.23 1.37 -8.69
CA ASP A 426 -3.62 0.04 -8.66
C ASP A 426 -2.83 -0.23 -9.95
N SER A 427 -1.63 -0.78 -9.84
CA SER A 427 -0.73 -1.02 -10.97
C SER A 427 -1.26 -2.04 -12.00
N ASN A 428 -2.09 -2.99 -11.57
CA ASN A 428 -2.73 -3.94 -12.50
C ASN A 428 -3.81 -3.23 -13.32
N VAL A 429 -4.62 -2.37 -12.67
CA VAL A 429 -5.62 -1.55 -13.36
C VAL A 429 -4.96 -0.63 -14.39
N GLU A 430 -3.87 0.00 -14.00
CA GLU A 430 -3.07 0.85 -14.88
C GLU A 430 -2.55 0.08 -16.09
N SER A 431 -1.95 -1.08 -15.87
CA SER A 431 -1.42 -1.95 -16.93
C SER A 431 -2.51 -2.41 -17.89
N MET A 432 -3.68 -2.81 -17.36
CA MET A 432 -4.82 -3.22 -18.17
C MET A 432 -5.40 -2.06 -18.99
N ALA A 433 -5.45 -0.85 -18.43
CA ALA A 433 -5.89 0.33 -19.16
C ALA A 433 -4.93 0.68 -20.31
N ILE A 434 -3.62 0.61 -20.07
CA ILE A 434 -2.59 0.82 -21.11
C ILE A 434 -2.72 -0.24 -22.22
N GLU A 435 -2.92 -1.51 -21.88
CA GLU A 435 -3.14 -2.57 -22.87
C GLU A 435 -4.43 -2.36 -23.66
N PHE A 436 -5.51 -1.96 -23.00
CA PHE A 436 -6.76 -1.62 -23.65
C PHE A 436 -6.56 -0.50 -24.67
N ASN A 437 -5.93 0.60 -24.25
CA ASN A 437 -5.66 1.76 -25.09
C ASN A 437 -4.82 1.42 -26.33
N LYS A 438 -3.85 0.51 -26.20
CA LYS A 438 -3.02 0.02 -27.32
C LYS A 438 -3.81 -0.84 -28.32
N LYS A 439 -4.88 -1.50 -27.89
CA LYS A 439 -5.69 -2.42 -28.73
C LYS A 439 -6.91 -1.75 -29.36
N HIS A 440 -7.41 -0.66 -28.78
CA HIS A 440 -8.66 0.00 -29.18
C HIS A 440 -8.41 1.31 -29.92
N GLU A 441 -8.54 1.29 -31.25
CA GLU A 441 -8.52 2.51 -32.03
C GLU A 441 -9.81 3.34 -31.79
N GLY A 442 -9.66 4.59 -31.40
CA GLY A 442 -10.77 5.54 -31.23
C GLY A 442 -11.32 5.69 -29.81
N TYR A 443 -10.89 4.87 -28.84
CA TYR A 443 -11.20 5.02 -27.42
C TYR A 443 -9.95 5.01 -26.56
N HIS A 444 -10.01 5.74 -25.45
CA HIS A 444 -8.90 5.84 -24.50
C HIS A 444 -9.41 5.85 -23.06
N ILE A 445 -8.97 4.88 -22.24
CA ILE A 445 -9.20 4.87 -20.81
C ILE A 445 -8.23 5.87 -20.17
N SER A 446 -8.77 6.87 -19.51
CA SER A 446 -8.01 7.88 -18.76
C SER A 446 -8.36 7.76 -17.29
N ILE A 447 -7.36 7.48 -16.44
CA ILE A 447 -7.56 7.28 -15.01
C ILE A 447 -7.05 8.52 -14.27
N THR A 448 -7.85 9.03 -13.35
CA THR A 448 -7.50 10.17 -12.51
C THR A 448 -7.65 9.81 -11.04
N GLU A 449 -6.60 10.04 -10.27
CA GLU A 449 -6.63 9.93 -8.82
C GLU A 449 -7.21 11.20 -8.20
N TYR A 450 -8.14 10.99 -7.27
CA TYR A 450 -8.80 12.04 -6.50
C TYR A 450 -8.39 11.92 -5.04
N ASN A 451 -7.19 12.37 -4.74
CA ASN A 451 -6.69 12.47 -3.38
C ASN A 451 -6.90 13.89 -2.84
N ASP A 452 -7.37 13.99 -1.59
CA ASP A 452 -7.46 15.26 -0.88
C ASP A 452 -6.28 15.35 0.10
N PRO A 453 -5.26 16.15 -0.20
CA PRO A 453 -4.09 16.28 0.67
C PRO A 453 -4.38 16.98 2.00
N ASP A 454 -5.54 17.64 2.11
CA ASP A 454 -5.98 18.33 3.33
C ASP A 454 -6.86 17.44 4.22
N ALA A 455 -7.10 16.17 3.84
CA ALA A 455 -7.91 15.24 4.62
C ALA A 455 -7.14 14.77 5.87
N GLU A 456 -7.71 15.01 7.05
CA GLU A 456 -7.09 14.61 8.32
C GLU A 456 -7.28 13.12 8.64
N THR A 457 -8.31 12.49 8.09
CA THR A 457 -8.64 11.09 8.33
C THR A 457 -9.00 10.35 7.04
N TYR A 458 -8.92 9.01 7.07
CA TYR A 458 -9.40 8.17 5.97
C TYR A 458 -10.88 8.45 5.61
N ASP A 459 -11.73 8.69 6.62
CA ASP A 459 -13.13 9.06 6.42
C ASP A 459 -13.29 10.41 5.72
N ASP A 460 -12.42 11.37 6.00
CA ASP A 460 -12.42 12.67 5.30
C ASP A 460 -12.01 12.50 3.84
N MET A 461 -11.01 11.66 3.55
CA MET A 461 -10.65 11.31 2.17
C MET A 461 -11.81 10.64 1.42
N LEU A 462 -12.45 9.63 2.02
CA LEU A 462 -13.63 8.98 1.41
C LEU A 462 -14.75 9.96 1.10
N ARG A 463 -15.01 10.90 2.00
CA ARG A 463 -16.04 11.93 1.84
C ARG A 463 -15.68 12.92 0.75
N SER A 464 -14.44 13.39 0.72
CA SER A 464 -13.91 14.30 -0.29
C SER A 464 -13.98 13.67 -1.68
N PHE A 465 -13.45 12.46 -1.85
CA PHE A 465 -13.57 11.66 -3.06
C PHE A 465 -15.01 11.51 -3.52
N THR A 466 -15.89 11.02 -2.64
CA THR A 466 -17.30 10.78 -2.96
C THR A 466 -17.99 12.06 -3.42
N THR A 467 -17.69 13.21 -2.79
CA THR A 467 -18.26 14.50 -3.14
C THR A 467 -17.73 15.01 -4.48
N ALA A 468 -16.42 14.94 -4.70
CA ALA A 468 -15.79 15.40 -5.94
C ALA A 468 -16.28 14.58 -7.15
N VAL A 469 -16.26 13.25 -7.06
CA VAL A 469 -16.67 12.35 -8.15
C VAL A 469 -18.18 12.46 -8.43
N ALA A 470 -19.03 12.57 -7.39
CA ALA A 470 -20.48 12.74 -7.59
C ALA A 470 -20.84 14.09 -8.25
N ALA A 471 -20.01 15.12 -8.07
CA ALA A 471 -20.21 16.43 -8.68
C ALA A 471 -19.70 16.48 -10.14
N ASP A 472 -18.71 15.67 -10.48
CA ASP A 472 -18.10 15.65 -11.81
C ASP A 472 -18.88 14.74 -12.77
N LYS A 473 -19.62 15.34 -13.70
CA LYS A 473 -20.43 14.63 -14.70
C LYS A 473 -19.61 14.07 -15.87
N SER A 474 -18.33 14.34 -15.92
CA SER A 474 -17.42 13.79 -16.94
C SER A 474 -16.92 12.39 -16.58
N ILE A 475 -17.10 11.93 -15.34
CA ILE A 475 -16.68 10.61 -14.88
C ILE A 475 -17.59 9.52 -15.44
N ASP A 476 -17.00 8.59 -16.17
CA ASP A 476 -17.68 7.46 -16.82
C ASP A 476 -17.66 6.20 -15.95
N MET A 477 -16.56 5.96 -15.23
CA MET A 477 -16.38 4.82 -14.33
C MET A 477 -15.77 5.27 -12.99
N VAL A 478 -16.04 4.49 -11.94
CA VAL A 478 -15.49 4.71 -10.60
C VAL A 478 -14.92 3.40 -10.07
N ILE A 479 -13.73 3.48 -9.48
CA ILE A 479 -13.14 2.42 -8.67
C ILE A 479 -13.33 2.84 -7.21
N PHE A 480 -14.14 2.09 -6.49
CA PHE A 480 -14.47 2.36 -5.10
C PHE A 480 -13.54 1.58 -4.18
N ASN A 481 -13.12 2.21 -3.10
CA ASN A 481 -12.29 1.58 -2.06
C ASN A 481 -13.14 0.95 -0.95
N ASP A 482 -14.39 1.40 -0.80
CA ASP A 482 -15.30 0.94 0.23
C ASP A 482 -16.72 0.75 -0.31
N TYR A 483 -17.44 -0.27 0.16
CA TYR A 483 -18.79 -0.55 -0.29
C TYR A 483 -19.80 0.54 0.13
N SER A 484 -19.54 1.30 1.20
CA SER A 484 -20.37 2.44 1.60
C SER A 484 -20.46 3.53 0.52
N GLN A 485 -19.37 3.72 -0.23
CA GLN A 485 -19.36 4.63 -1.38
C GLN A 485 -20.30 4.13 -2.48
N VAL A 486 -20.30 2.81 -2.78
CA VAL A 486 -21.23 2.19 -3.73
C VAL A 486 -22.67 2.43 -3.30
N VAL A 487 -22.98 2.21 -2.02
CA VAL A 487 -24.30 2.46 -1.45
C VAL A 487 -24.70 3.92 -1.62
N ASN A 488 -23.79 4.85 -1.35
CA ASN A 488 -24.03 6.30 -1.50
C ASN A 488 -24.34 6.68 -2.96
N PHE A 489 -23.56 6.18 -3.92
CA PHE A 489 -23.75 6.46 -5.34
C PHE A 489 -25.04 5.80 -5.88
N ALA A 490 -25.29 4.55 -5.53
CA ALA A 490 -26.43 3.80 -6.00
C ALA A 490 -27.76 4.36 -5.44
N SER A 491 -27.81 4.74 -4.15
CA SER A 491 -29.00 5.36 -3.55
C SER A 491 -29.39 6.67 -4.22
N LYS A 492 -28.41 7.43 -4.71
CA LYS A 492 -28.63 8.66 -5.50
C LYS A 492 -28.93 8.39 -6.99
N GLY A 493 -29.02 7.13 -7.39
CA GLY A 493 -29.30 6.73 -8.77
C GLY A 493 -28.18 7.09 -9.76
N LEU A 494 -26.93 7.20 -9.30
CA LEU A 494 -25.80 7.59 -10.11
C LEU A 494 -25.14 6.40 -10.86
N MET A 495 -25.50 5.16 -10.51
CA MET A 495 -24.91 3.95 -11.09
C MET A 495 -25.77 3.37 -12.22
N THR A 496 -25.09 2.78 -13.20
CA THR A 496 -25.67 2.02 -14.30
C THR A 496 -25.90 0.57 -13.86
N ASP A 497 -27.01 -0.04 -14.30
CA ASP A 497 -27.28 -1.46 -14.10
C ASP A 497 -26.38 -2.31 -15.03
N LEU A 498 -25.40 -3.00 -14.45
CA LEU A 498 -24.43 -3.81 -15.19
C LEU A 498 -25.03 -5.10 -15.76
N TYR A 499 -26.20 -5.57 -15.25
CA TYR A 499 -26.89 -6.76 -15.82
C TYR A 499 -27.25 -6.56 -17.28
N GLN A 500 -27.55 -5.33 -17.72
CA GLN A 500 -27.84 -5.07 -19.14
C GLN A 500 -26.67 -5.41 -20.08
N PHE A 501 -25.43 -5.40 -19.57
CA PHE A 501 -24.23 -5.79 -20.33
C PHE A 501 -23.92 -7.26 -20.11
N LEU A 502 -23.85 -7.71 -18.85
CA LEU A 502 -23.52 -9.09 -18.48
C LEU A 502 -24.47 -10.11 -19.13
N ASP A 503 -25.77 -9.84 -19.18
CA ASP A 503 -26.76 -10.75 -19.81
C ASP A 503 -26.67 -10.83 -21.33
N ASN A 504 -25.97 -9.88 -21.95
CA ASN A 504 -25.74 -9.86 -23.41
C ASN A 504 -24.29 -10.17 -23.80
N ASP A 505 -23.43 -10.39 -22.82
CA ASP A 505 -22.03 -10.75 -23.06
C ASP A 505 -21.90 -12.21 -23.52
N THR A 506 -20.95 -12.48 -24.40
CA THR A 506 -20.73 -13.81 -24.99
C THR A 506 -19.54 -14.55 -24.40
N GLU A 507 -18.71 -13.86 -23.61
CA GLU A 507 -17.48 -14.39 -23.02
C GLU A 507 -17.54 -14.47 -21.50
N LEU A 508 -18.41 -13.65 -20.87
CA LEU A 508 -18.66 -13.62 -19.42
C LEU A 508 -20.15 -13.72 -19.16
N THR A 509 -20.57 -14.66 -18.34
CA THR A 509 -21.99 -14.88 -17.97
C THR A 509 -22.19 -14.84 -16.46
N ARG A 510 -23.45 -14.68 -16.00
CA ARG A 510 -23.76 -14.79 -14.56
C ARG A 510 -23.35 -16.13 -13.96
N ASP A 511 -23.36 -17.20 -14.78
CA ASP A 511 -23.02 -18.54 -14.34
C ASP A 511 -21.52 -18.72 -14.09
N ASP A 512 -20.68 -17.85 -14.63
CA ASP A 512 -19.24 -17.84 -14.39
C ASP A 512 -18.88 -17.20 -13.04
N LEU A 513 -19.78 -16.36 -12.49
CA LEU A 513 -19.53 -15.57 -11.28
C LEU A 513 -20.19 -16.17 -10.04
N MET A 514 -19.64 -15.86 -8.87
CA MET A 514 -20.15 -16.30 -7.58
C MET A 514 -21.55 -15.68 -7.32
N PRO A 515 -22.61 -16.49 -7.15
CA PRO A 515 -23.98 -16.00 -7.10
C PRO A 515 -24.27 -15.12 -5.86
N ASN A 516 -23.65 -15.42 -4.73
CA ASN A 516 -23.75 -14.62 -3.52
C ASN A 516 -23.03 -13.28 -3.63
N VAL A 517 -21.90 -13.22 -4.33
CA VAL A 517 -21.19 -11.94 -4.63
C VAL A 517 -22.02 -11.07 -5.57
N LEU A 518 -22.64 -11.66 -6.62
CA LEU A 518 -23.59 -10.93 -7.46
C LEU A 518 -24.73 -10.35 -6.64
N THR A 519 -25.34 -11.17 -5.75
CA THR A 519 -26.41 -10.72 -4.85
C THR A 519 -25.96 -9.63 -3.87
N ALA A 520 -24.71 -9.71 -3.41
CA ALA A 520 -24.10 -8.67 -2.56
C ALA A 520 -23.98 -7.32 -3.30
N CYS A 521 -23.67 -7.35 -4.60
CA CYS A 521 -23.54 -6.17 -5.46
C CYS A 521 -24.87 -5.66 -6.03
N GLU A 522 -25.99 -6.31 -5.71
CA GLU A 522 -27.33 -5.87 -6.13
C GLU A 522 -27.92 -4.83 -5.18
N MET A 523 -28.42 -3.74 -5.77
CA MET A 523 -29.31 -2.80 -5.10
C MET A 523 -30.58 -2.60 -5.95
N ASP A 524 -31.75 -2.79 -5.33
CA ASP A 524 -33.05 -2.69 -5.99
C ASP A 524 -33.18 -3.59 -7.26
N GLY A 525 -32.55 -4.77 -7.23
CA GLY A 525 -32.57 -5.73 -8.33
C GLY A 525 -31.68 -5.35 -9.52
N LYS A 526 -30.79 -4.36 -9.35
CA LYS A 526 -29.80 -3.91 -10.33
C LYS A 526 -28.42 -4.28 -9.85
N LEU A 527 -27.57 -4.76 -10.72
CA LEU A 527 -26.14 -4.93 -10.47
C LEU A 527 -25.44 -3.58 -10.58
N VAL A 528 -25.12 -2.94 -9.45
CA VAL A 528 -24.60 -1.57 -9.42
C VAL A 528 -23.08 -1.48 -9.40
N CYS A 529 -22.40 -2.59 -9.12
CA CYS A 529 -20.94 -2.70 -9.12
C CYS A 529 -20.52 -4.16 -9.33
N LEU A 530 -19.22 -4.37 -9.58
CA LEU A 530 -18.56 -5.68 -9.58
C LEU A 530 -17.18 -5.55 -8.94
N PRO A 531 -16.83 -6.36 -7.95
CA PRO A 531 -15.47 -6.46 -7.40
C PRO A 531 -14.62 -7.43 -8.22
N THR A 532 -13.30 -7.31 -8.16
CA THR A 532 -12.40 -8.33 -8.78
C THR A 532 -12.10 -9.50 -7.85
N SER A 533 -12.10 -9.24 -6.55
CA SER A 533 -11.92 -10.27 -5.52
C SER A 533 -12.77 -9.94 -4.29
N PHE A 534 -12.88 -10.91 -3.39
CA PHE A 534 -13.56 -10.73 -2.12
C PHE A 534 -12.91 -11.58 -1.04
N SER A 535 -13.15 -11.21 0.21
CA SER A 535 -12.80 -12.00 1.38
C SER A 535 -14.04 -12.25 2.23
N ILE A 536 -13.92 -13.15 3.20
CA ILE A 536 -14.99 -13.43 4.15
C ILE A 536 -14.58 -12.95 5.53
N GLN A 537 -15.41 -12.12 6.13
CA GLN A 537 -15.32 -11.76 7.54
C GLN A 537 -16.33 -12.53 8.36
N THR A 538 -15.89 -13.21 9.40
CA THR A 538 -16.74 -14.02 10.28
C THR A 538 -16.20 -14.02 11.70
N VAL A 539 -16.77 -14.82 12.58
CA VAL A 539 -16.29 -15.06 13.93
C VAL A 539 -15.92 -16.53 14.09
N VAL A 540 -14.74 -16.78 14.66
CA VAL A 540 -14.29 -18.12 15.03
C VAL A 540 -14.17 -18.27 16.54
N GLY A 541 -14.35 -19.49 16.99
CA GLY A 541 -14.11 -19.88 18.39
C GLY A 541 -13.78 -21.36 18.49
N LYS A 542 -13.30 -21.79 19.65
CA LYS A 542 -13.01 -23.20 19.93
C LYS A 542 -14.26 -24.04 19.74
N ALA A 543 -14.21 -25.10 18.94
CA ALA A 543 -15.33 -26.01 18.76
C ALA A 543 -15.83 -26.61 20.08
N SER A 544 -14.94 -26.79 21.05
CA SER A 544 -15.28 -27.24 22.41
C SER A 544 -16.12 -26.23 23.20
N ASP A 545 -16.04 -24.94 22.88
CA ASP A 545 -16.78 -23.87 23.55
C ASP A 545 -18.06 -23.48 22.83
N VAL A 546 -18.00 -23.27 21.51
CA VAL A 546 -19.12 -22.76 20.69
C VAL A 546 -19.92 -23.86 20.00
N GLY A 547 -19.48 -25.13 20.11
CA GLY A 547 -20.07 -26.25 19.36
C GLY A 547 -19.52 -26.35 17.94
N THR A 548 -20.11 -27.23 17.11
CA THR A 548 -19.64 -27.55 15.75
C THR A 548 -20.60 -27.07 14.66
N THR A 549 -21.67 -26.38 15.02
CA THR A 549 -22.69 -25.92 14.05
C THR A 549 -22.58 -24.38 13.92
N PRO A 550 -22.34 -23.85 12.72
CA PRO A 550 -22.35 -22.40 12.49
C PRO A 550 -23.72 -21.74 12.80
N GLY A 551 -23.66 -20.50 13.22
CA GLY A 551 -24.82 -19.67 13.51
C GLY A 551 -25.25 -19.76 14.98
N TRP A 552 -25.52 -18.61 15.59
CA TRP A 552 -26.01 -18.47 16.96
C TRP A 552 -26.70 -17.14 17.17
N THR A 553 -27.37 -17.04 18.32
CA THR A 553 -28.09 -15.85 18.73
C THR A 553 -27.31 -15.03 19.77
N PHE A 554 -27.70 -13.77 20.00
CA PHE A 554 -27.16 -12.93 21.08
C PHE A 554 -27.31 -13.61 22.47
N ASP A 555 -28.43 -14.29 22.71
CA ASP A 555 -28.66 -15.01 23.97
C ASP A 555 -27.69 -16.16 24.17
N GLU A 556 -27.39 -16.93 23.12
CA GLU A 556 -26.42 -18.02 23.16
C GLU A 556 -25.00 -17.50 23.39
N MET A 557 -24.60 -16.41 22.73
CA MET A 557 -23.31 -15.78 22.94
C MET A 557 -23.18 -15.27 24.39
N LYS A 558 -24.20 -14.62 24.90
CA LYS A 558 -24.23 -14.16 26.30
C LYS A 558 -24.15 -15.34 27.26
N ALA A 559 -24.91 -16.41 27.01
CA ALA A 559 -24.89 -17.61 27.84
C ALA A 559 -23.51 -18.28 27.87
N LEU A 560 -22.78 -18.28 26.74
CA LEU A 560 -21.40 -18.73 26.70
C LEU A 560 -20.54 -17.90 27.65
N LEU A 561 -20.58 -16.56 27.55
CA LEU A 561 -19.80 -15.67 28.42
C LEU A 561 -20.14 -15.87 29.89
N ASP A 562 -21.43 -15.93 30.24
CA ASP A 562 -21.92 -16.13 31.62
C ASP A 562 -21.48 -17.50 32.20
N SER A 563 -21.15 -18.48 31.36
CA SER A 563 -20.62 -19.80 31.77
C SER A 563 -19.14 -19.81 32.12
N LYS A 564 -18.41 -18.73 31.79
CA LYS A 564 -16.95 -18.62 31.93
C LYS A 564 -16.54 -17.89 33.19
N PRO A 565 -15.29 -18.00 33.62
CA PRO A 565 -14.78 -17.26 34.81
C PRO A 565 -14.94 -15.73 34.64
N GLN A 566 -15.09 -15.04 35.77
CA GLN A 566 -15.12 -13.57 35.79
C GLN A 566 -13.82 -13.00 35.19
N GLY A 567 -13.94 -12.01 34.27
CA GLY A 567 -12.82 -11.41 33.59
C GLY A 567 -12.54 -12.02 32.21
N THR A 568 -13.26 -13.08 31.82
CA THR A 568 -13.23 -13.58 30.44
C THR A 568 -13.91 -12.58 29.50
N GLN A 569 -13.31 -12.34 28.34
CA GLN A 569 -13.81 -11.46 27.30
C GLN A 569 -14.37 -12.28 26.12
N LEU A 570 -15.37 -11.74 25.45
CA LEU A 570 -15.82 -12.34 24.18
C LEU A 570 -14.78 -12.12 23.10
N PHE A 571 -14.43 -10.88 22.84
CA PHE A 571 -13.44 -10.48 21.84
C PHE A 571 -12.35 -9.61 22.49
N TYR A 572 -11.16 -9.67 21.95
CA TYR A 572 -10.09 -8.74 22.30
C TYR A 572 -10.23 -7.44 21.51
N GLY A 573 -10.20 -6.32 22.20
CA GLY A 573 -10.16 -4.99 21.57
C GLY A 573 -11.48 -4.47 20.99
N MET A 574 -12.56 -5.26 21.01
CA MET A 574 -13.84 -4.80 20.46
C MET A 574 -14.47 -3.70 21.31
N THR A 575 -14.82 -2.60 20.68
CA THR A 575 -15.54 -1.48 21.30
C THR A 575 -17.03 -1.55 21.02
N ARG A 576 -17.80 -0.79 21.79
CA ARG A 576 -19.25 -0.65 21.67
C ARG A 576 -19.68 -0.19 20.26
N SER A 577 -18.98 0.77 19.70
CA SER A 577 -19.26 1.31 18.36
C SER A 577 -19.01 0.26 17.28
N GLN A 578 -17.90 -0.48 17.35
CA GLN A 578 -17.57 -1.55 16.41
C GLN A 578 -18.61 -2.68 16.48
N ALA A 579 -18.99 -3.12 17.68
CA ALA A 579 -20.01 -4.15 17.87
C ALA A 579 -21.35 -3.73 17.25
N LEU A 580 -21.75 -2.46 17.43
CA LEU A 580 -22.98 -1.94 16.84
C LEU A 580 -22.89 -1.87 15.30
N GLN A 581 -21.78 -1.42 14.76
CA GLN A 581 -21.55 -1.35 13.31
C GLN A 581 -21.63 -2.73 12.65
N LEU A 582 -21.05 -3.76 13.28
CA LEU A 582 -21.13 -5.14 12.79
C LEU A 582 -22.59 -5.65 12.73
N CYS A 583 -23.36 -5.40 13.79
CA CYS A 583 -24.79 -5.74 13.80
C CYS A 583 -25.56 -5.04 12.69
N LEU A 584 -25.24 -3.79 12.42
CA LEU A 584 -25.87 -3.01 11.36
C LEU A 584 -25.50 -3.50 9.96
N ASN A 585 -24.25 -3.83 9.72
CA ASN A 585 -23.82 -4.40 8.44
C ASN A 585 -24.50 -5.74 8.15
N LEU A 586 -24.58 -6.64 9.15
CA LEU A 586 -25.30 -7.92 9.05
C LEU A 586 -26.78 -7.73 8.76
N GLY A 587 -27.41 -6.78 9.44
CA GLY A 587 -28.85 -6.53 9.37
C GLY A 587 -29.26 -5.46 8.35
N TYR A 588 -28.36 -4.91 7.56
CA TYR A 588 -28.58 -3.73 6.71
C TYR A 588 -29.87 -3.84 5.87
N LYS A 589 -30.03 -4.93 5.12
CA LYS A 589 -31.19 -5.15 4.26
C LYS A 589 -32.52 -5.32 5.03
N SER A 590 -32.45 -5.69 6.32
CA SER A 590 -33.63 -5.81 7.20
C SER A 590 -33.99 -4.46 7.82
N TYR A 591 -33.00 -3.59 8.04
CA TYR A 591 -33.21 -2.28 8.66
C TYR A 591 -33.53 -1.19 7.65
N ILE A 592 -32.99 -1.26 6.42
CA ILE A 592 -33.14 -0.21 5.40
C ILE A 592 -33.60 -0.81 4.08
N ASP A 593 -34.73 -0.32 3.59
CA ASP A 593 -35.23 -0.57 2.23
C ASP A 593 -34.97 0.71 1.39
N SER A 594 -33.91 0.70 0.62
CA SER A 594 -33.51 1.81 -0.25
C SER A 594 -34.53 2.06 -1.37
N ALA A 595 -35.21 1.02 -1.87
CA ALA A 595 -36.20 1.13 -2.96
C ALA A 595 -37.42 1.95 -2.55
N THR A 596 -37.87 1.74 -1.34
CA THR A 596 -39.04 2.47 -0.80
C THR A 596 -38.65 3.67 0.04
N ALA A 597 -37.39 3.86 0.37
CA ALA A 597 -36.82 4.83 1.33
C ALA A 597 -37.51 4.70 2.71
N THR A 598 -37.64 3.48 3.19
CA THR A 598 -38.20 3.17 4.51
C THR A 598 -37.15 2.45 5.38
N CYS A 599 -37.36 2.55 6.70
CA CYS A 599 -36.47 1.86 7.65
C CYS A 599 -37.30 1.15 8.75
N HIS A 600 -36.66 0.23 9.46
CA HIS A 600 -37.25 -0.64 10.45
C HIS A 600 -36.30 -0.81 11.66
N PHE A 601 -35.96 0.29 12.33
CA PHE A 601 -35.11 0.30 13.53
C PHE A 601 -35.89 0.13 14.84
N ASP A 602 -37.24 0.22 14.82
CA ASP A 602 -38.12 0.03 15.96
C ASP A 602 -38.48 -1.45 16.22
N THR A 603 -37.57 -2.36 15.83
CA THR A 603 -37.76 -3.81 15.91
C THR A 603 -37.05 -4.42 17.13
N PRO A 604 -37.56 -5.56 17.66
CA PRO A 604 -36.86 -6.28 18.73
C PRO A 604 -35.42 -6.71 18.37
N GLU A 605 -35.16 -6.97 17.07
CA GLU A 605 -33.85 -7.35 16.56
C GLU A 605 -32.85 -6.21 16.70
N PHE A 606 -33.26 -4.96 16.41
CA PHE A 606 -32.40 -3.80 16.58
C PHE A 606 -32.19 -3.45 18.06
N VAL A 607 -33.21 -3.62 18.90
CA VAL A 607 -33.08 -3.50 20.35
C VAL A 607 -32.06 -4.47 20.88
N ALA A 608 -32.10 -5.74 20.43
CA ALA A 608 -31.09 -6.76 20.81
C ALA A 608 -29.67 -6.37 20.34
N ALA A 609 -29.52 -5.77 19.16
CA ALA A 609 -28.24 -5.25 18.67
C ALA A 609 -27.67 -4.13 19.56
N LEU A 610 -28.51 -3.19 20.03
CA LEU A 610 -28.12 -2.15 21.00
C LEU A 610 -27.71 -2.76 22.34
N GLU A 611 -28.46 -3.76 22.84
CA GLU A 611 -28.14 -4.48 24.08
C GLU A 611 -26.83 -5.25 23.97
N PHE A 612 -26.60 -5.91 22.83
CA PHE A 612 -25.34 -6.60 22.53
C PHE A 612 -24.17 -5.60 22.52
N ALA A 613 -24.27 -4.52 21.78
CA ALA A 613 -23.22 -3.50 21.72
C ALA A 613 -22.88 -2.93 23.10
N ASN A 614 -23.87 -2.79 23.98
CA ASN A 614 -23.67 -2.29 25.34
C ASN A 614 -22.91 -3.27 26.26
N MET A 615 -22.65 -4.50 25.83
CA MET A 615 -21.79 -5.46 26.56
C MET A 615 -20.29 -5.08 26.45
N PHE A 616 -19.91 -4.26 25.48
CA PHE A 616 -18.54 -3.86 25.21
C PHE A 616 -18.20 -2.50 25.80
N PRO A 617 -16.89 -2.21 26.05
CA PRO A 617 -16.44 -0.92 26.51
C PRO A 617 -16.65 0.19 25.46
N GLU A 618 -16.66 1.43 25.89
CA GLU A 618 -16.72 2.60 24.99
C GLU A 618 -15.41 2.76 24.22
N GLU A 619 -14.29 2.60 24.95
CA GLU A 619 -12.94 2.64 24.40
C GLU A 619 -12.21 1.36 24.81
N PHE A 620 -11.25 0.94 24.00
CA PHE A 620 -10.42 -0.19 24.31
C PHE A 620 -9.37 0.20 25.38
N GLU A 621 -9.47 -0.41 26.55
CA GLU A 621 -8.56 -0.20 27.68
C GLU A 621 -7.51 -1.32 27.79
N GLY A 622 -7.06 -1.90 26.66
CA GLY A 622 -6.03 -2.93 26.64
C GLY A 622 -4.67 -2.39 27.07
N GLN A 623 -3.81 -3.28 27.59
CA GLN A 623 -2.41 -2.93 27.82
C GLN A 623 -1.65 -3.10 26.50
N GLU A 624 -0.81 -2.16 26.14
CA GLU A 624 -0.02 -2.19 24.90
C GLU A 624 0.86 -3.46 24.76
N ASP A 625 1.17 -4.13 25.88
CA ASP A 625 2.01 -5.32 25.93
C ASP A 625 1.20 -6.65 26.03
N GLU A 626 -0.14 -6.64 25.92
CA GLU A 626 -0.95 -7.86 25.99
C GLU A 626 -1.07 -8.54 24.62
N ASP A 627 -0.46 -9.71 24.48
CA ASP A 627 -0.59 -10.52 23.26
C ASP A 627 -1.95 -11.24 23.21
N SER A 628 -2.79 -10.85 22.24
CA SER A 628 -4.12 -11.42 22.06
C SER A 628 -4.11 -12.93 21.80
N SER A 629 -3.08 -13.44 21.11
CA SER A 629 -2.92 -14.86 20.81
C SER A 629 -2.74 -15.69 22.08
N VAL A 630 -2.00 -15.18 23.06
CA VAL A 630 -1.83 -15.82 24.38
C VAL A 630 -3.16 -15.84 25.13
N LEU A 631 -3.91 -14.75 25.11
CA LEU A 631 -5.22 -14.67 25.79
C LEU A 631 -6.25 -15.64 25.19
N MET A 632 -6.25 -15.82 23.86
CA MET A 632 -7.08 -16.81 23.17
C MET A 632 -6.68 -18.23 23.52
N ASN A 633 -5.38 -18.53 23.56
CA ASN A 633 -4.87 -19.84 23.95
C ASN A 633 -5.28 -20.20 25.37
N GLU A 634 -5.14 -19.28 26.31
CA GLU A 634 -5.51 -19.44 27.72
C GLU A 634 -7.03 -19.49 27.95
N GLY A 635 -7.85 -19.19 26.96
CA GLY A 635 -9.31 -19.11 27.07
C GLY A 635 -9.81 -17.90 27.85
N LYS A 636 -9.02 -16.84 27.93
CA LYS A 636 -9.39 -15.53 28.49
C LYS A 636 -10.15 -14.68 27.47
N VAL A 637 -9.86 -14.89 26.19
CA VAL A 637 -10.63 -14.39 25.04
C VAL A 637 -11.22 -15.59 24.33
N LEU A 638 -12.53 -15.58 24.08
CA LEU A 638 -13.27 -16.75 23.60
C LEU A 638 -13.40 -16.82 22.09
N LEU A 639 -13.42 -15.67 21.44
CA LEU A 639 -13.76 -15.50 20.04
C LEU A 639 -12.75 -14.57 19.38
N SER A 640 -12.54 -14.77 18.09
CA SER A 640 -11.82 -13.80 17.26
C SER A 640 -12.66 -13.45 16.04
N GLU A 641 -12.61 -12.20 15.64
CA GLU A 641 -12.94 -11.84 14.27
C GLU A 641 -11.92 -12.52 13.35
N PHE A 642 -12.41 -13.05 12.24
CA PHE A 642 -11.62 -13.83 11.32
C PHE A 642 -11.85 -13.32 9.89
N TYR A 643 -10.76 -12.89 9.27
CA TYR A 643 -10.73 -12.40 7.90
C TYR A 643 -10.11 -13.48 7.03
N LEU A 644 -10.95 -14.24 6.36
CA LEU A 644 -10.51 -15.37 5.53
C LEU A 644 -10.15 -14.91 4.13
N ASN A 645 -8.88 -15.01 3.80
CA ASN A 645 -8.32 -14.77 2.47
C ASN A 645 -7.61 -16.01 1.92
N ASP A 646 -7.16 -16.89 2.81
CA ASP A 646 -6.31 -18.03 2.47
C ASP A 646 -6.47 -19.19 3.48
N PHE A 647 -6.01 -20.40 3.12
CA PHE A 647 -6.14 -21.58 3.97
C PHE A 647 -5.14 -21.64 5.12
N ALA A 648 -3.98 -20.99 4.99
CA ALA A 648 -2.98 -20.96 6.05
C ALA A 648 -3.48 -20.25 7.33
N GLU A 649 -4.36 -19.23 7.16
CA GLU A 649 -5.00 -18.53 8.29
C GLU A 649 -5.76 -19.48 9.20
N ILE A 650 -6.42 -20.50 8.65
CA ILE A 650 -7.15 -21.51 9.44
C ILE A 650 -6.20 -22.24 10.37
N GLN A 651 -5.07 -22.69 9.83
CA GLN A 651 -4.10 -23.51 10.57
C GLN A 651 -3.45 -22.70 11.69
N MET A 652 -3.15 -21.42 11.43
CA MET A 652 -2.65 -20.50 12.44
C MET A 652 -3.65 -20.30 13.58
N TYR A 653 -4.91 -20.01 13.27
CA TYR A 653 -5.93 -19.82 14.31
C TYR A 653 -6.22 -21.11 15.09
N GLU A 654 -6.21 -22.31 14.44
CA GLU A 654 -6.32 -23.60 15.15
C GLU A 654 -5.18 -23.79 16.16
N ALA A 655 -3.96 -23.40 15.80
CA ALA A 655 -2.82 -23.46 16.71
C ALA A 655 -2.94 -22.46 17.87
N VAL A 656 -3.29 -21.21 17.58
CA VAL A 656 -3.49 -20.16 18.61
C VAL A 656 -4.59 -20.58 19.56
N PHE A 657 -5.74 -21.05 19.09
CA PHE A 657 -6.82 -21.54 19.95
C PHE A 657 -6.51 -22.89 20.60
N ASN A 658 -5.53 -23.64 20.10
CA ASN A 658 -5.21 -24.99 20.52
C ASN A 658 -6.45 -25.92 20.50
N ASP A 659 -7.31 -25.79 19.50
CA ASP A 659 -8.53 -26.56 19.28
C ASP A 659 -8.94 -26.44 17.80
N LYS A 660 -9.85 -27.33 17.35
CA LYS A 660 -10.54 -27.13 16.09
C LYS A 660 -11.42 -25.89 16.14
N LEU A 661 -11.48 -25.17 15.05
CA LEU A 661 -12.30 -23.99 14.92
C LEU A 661 -13.73 -24.34 14.50
N THR A 662 -14.68 -23.54 14.97
CA THR A 662 -15.99 -23.40 14.36
C THR A 662 -16.13 -21.95 13.85
N TYR A 663 -16.48 -21.82 12.57
CA TYR A 663 -16.86 -20.54 11.95
C TYR A 663 -18.27 -20.19 12.40
N ILE A 664 -18.38 -19.83 13.67
CA ILE A 664 -19.68 -19.66 14.34
C ILE A 664 -20.46 -18.47 13.78
N GLY A 665 -19.75 -17.45 13.29
CA GLY A 665 -20.30 -16.21 12.76
C GLY A 665 -20.67 -15.18 13.83
N TYR A 666 -21.03 -13.99 13.38
CA TYR A 666 -21.62 -12.98 14.25
C TYR A 666 -23.06 -13.39 14.63
N PRO A 667 -23.56 -12.99 15.81
CA PRO A 667 -24.91 -13.32 16.21
C PRO A 667 -25.94 -12.74 15.22
N THR A 668 -26.80 -13.61 14.72
CA THR A 668 -27.86 -13.24 13.76
C THR A 668 -29.04 -14.19 13.88
N THR A 669 -30.21 -13.74 13.45
CA THR A 669 -31.40 -14.57 13.34
C THR A 669 -31.49 -15.35 12.02
N GLU A 670 -30.66 -14.98 11.03
CA GLU A 670 -30.66 -15.55 9.68
C GLU A 670 -29.21 -15.72 9.16
N GLY A 671 -28.99 -16.81 8.41
CA GLY A 671 -27.71 -17.11 7.78
C GLY A 671 -26.65 -17.63 8.75
N ASN A 672 -25.37 -17.58 8.30
CA ASN A 672 -24.22 -18.09 9.04
C ASN A 672 -23.42 -16.99 9.77
N GLY A 673 -23.93 -15.76 9.81
CA GLY A 673 -23.26 -14.63 10.46
C GLY A 673 -21.94 -14.20 9.79
N ALA A 674 -21.71 -14.61 8.55
CA ALA A 674 -20.53 -14.18 7.79
C ALA A 674 -20.88 -13.04 6.83
N MET A 675 -19.91 -12.16 6.61
CA MET A 675 -19.99 -11.03 5.68
C MET A 675 -19.00 -11.18 4.54
N ILE A 676 -19.39 -10.69 3.39
CA ILE A 676 -18.54 -10.55 2.21
C ILE A 676 -17.89 -9.17 2.27
N SER A 677 -16.57 -9.11 2.25
CA SER A 677 -15.80 -7.88 2.04
C SER A 677 -15.36 -7.84 0.59
N LEU A 678 -15.79 -6.81 -0.14
CA LEU A 678 -15.51 -6.66 -1.56
C LEU A 678 -14.23 -5.85 -1.76
N ASN A 679 -13.36 -6.30 -2.67
CA ASN A 679 -12.08 -5.64 -2.97
C ASN A 679 -12.08 -5.14 -4.42
N ASN A 680 -11.48 -3.98 -4.66
CA ASN A 680 -11.39 -3.36 -5.98
C ASN A 680 -12.76 -3.34 -6.68
N ILE A 681 -13.63 -2.46 -6.23
CA ILE A 681 -15.04 -2.45 -6.63
C ILE A 681 -15.22 -1.48 -7.80
N TYR A 682 -15.68 -1.96 -8.93
CA TYR A 682 -15.85 -1.17 -10.15
C TYR A 682 -17.33 -0.87 -10.41
N GLY A 683 -17.58 0.36 -10.87
CA GLY A 683 -18.91 0.74 -11.30
C GLY A 683 -18.89 1.67 -12.51
N ILE A 684 -19.92 1.56 -13.35
CA ILE A 684 -20.16 2.46 -14.49
C ILE A 684 -21.18 3.50 -14.07
N THR A 685 -20.86 4.80 -14.26
CA THR A 685 -21.77 5.87 -13.89
C THR A 685 -22.92 6.00 -14.90
N LYS A 686 -24.01 6.58 -14.45
CA LYS A 686 -25.16 6.85 -15.32
C LYS A 686 -24.88 7.95 -16.36
N ASN A 687 -23.83 8.74 -16.17
CA ASN A 687 -23.41 9.79 -17.09
C ASN A 687 -22.49 9.27 -18.20
N CYS A 688 -22.03 8.02 -18.12
CA CYS A 688 -21.15 7.43 -19.10
C CYS A 688 -21.75 7.51 -20.51
N LYS A 689 -20.99 8.09 -21.44
CA LYS A 689 -21.45 8.26 -22.83
C LYS A 689 -21.27 7.00 -23.69
N HIS A 690 -20.31 6.15 -23.32
CA HIS A 690 -19.94 4.92 -24.01
C HIS A 690 -19.93 3.73 -23.02
N PRO A 691 -21.08 3.39 -22.42
CA PRO A 691 -21.14 2.38 -21.37
C PRO A 691 -20.79 0.96 -21.86
N ASP A 692 -20.96 0.69 -23.17
CA ASP A 692 -20.54 -0.57 -23.82
C ASP A 692 -19.01 -0.69 -23.88
N ILE A 693 -18.29 0.40 -24.12
CA ILE A 693 -16.83 0.43 -24.11
C ILE A 693 -16.30 0.36 -22.67
N ALA A 694 -16.95 1.07 -21.73
CA ALA A 694 -16.65 0.97 -20.31
C ALA A 694 -16.84 -0.47 -19.82
N TRP A 695 -17.89 -1.17 -20.27
CA TRP A 695 -18.10 -2.59 -19.97
C TRP A 695 -17.01 -3.47 -20.62
N GLU A 696 -16.65 -3.21 -21.88
CA GLU A 696 -15.59 -3.96 -22.57
C GLU A 696 -14.25 -3.85 -21.85
N PHE A 697 -13.94 -2.70 -21.26
CA PHE A 697 -12.78 -2.55 -20.37
C PHE A 697 -12.98 -3.31 -19.05
N LEU A 698 -14.10 -3.10 -18.37
CA LEU A 698 -14.40 -3.71 -17.07
C LEU A 698 -14.38 -5.24 -17.14
N ARG A 699 -14.98 -5.85 -18.16
CA ARG A 699 -15.06 -7.33 -18.27
C ARG A 699 -13.71 -8.01 -18.37
N GLN A 700 -12.65 -7.31 -18.82
CA GLN A 700 -11.30 -7.90 -18.94
C GLN A 700 -10.75 -8.40 -17.61
N PHE A 701 -11.15 -7.77 -16.50
CA PHE A 701 -10.77 -8.22 -15.15
C PHE A 701 -11.40 -9.58 -14.76
N TYR A 702 -12.37 -10.05 -15.53
CA TYR A 702 -13.11 -11.30 -15.24
C TYR A 702 -12.95 -12.36 -16.34
N LEU A 703 -12.21 -12.08 -17.40
CA LEU A 703 -11.92 -13.10 -18.41
C LEU A 703 -10.80 -14.01 -17.90
N PRO A 704 -10.84 -15.33 -18.25
CA PRO A 704 -9.75 -16.23 -17.90
C PRO A 704 -8.43 -15.73 -18.48
N THR A 705 -7.39 -15.72 -17.67
CA THR A 705 -6.04 -15.44 -18.12
C THR A 705 -5.27 -16.75 -18.30
N ASP A 706 -4.36 -16.79 -19.29
CA ASP A 706 -3.45 -17.94 -19.49
C ASP A 706 -2.30 -17.95 -18.44
N ASN A 707 -2.25 -16.96 -17.54
CA ASN A 707 -1.20 -16.84 -16.55
C ASN A 707 -1.45 -17.79 -15.37
N GLU A 708 -0.56 -18.72 -15.15
CA GLU A 708 -0.52 -19.58 -13.95
C GLU A 708 -0.28 -18.77 -12.67
N ASN A 709 0.17 -17.51 -12.78
CA ASN A 709 0.53 -16.60 -11.69
C ASN A 709 -0.62 -15.70 -11.19
N ASP A 710 -1.88 -15.95 -11.56
CA ASP A 710 -3.05 -15.28 -10.93
C ASP A 710 -3.23 -15.66 -9.43
N GLU A 711 -2.27 -16.39 -8.86
CA GLU A 711 -2.26 -16.85 -7.46
C GLU A 711 -2.06 -15.72 -6.45
N TYR A 712 -1.64 -14.50 -6.86
CA TYR A 712 -1.32 -13.41 -5.94
C TYR A 712 -2.40 -12.32 -5.80
N SER A 713 -3.66 -12.60 -6.17
CA SER A 713 -4.73 -11.67 -5.82
C SER A 713 -5.09 -11.81 -4.33
N TYR A 714 -5.06 -10.70 -3.59
CA TYR A 714 -5.55 -10.68 -2.22
C TYR A 714 -7.04 -11.06 -2.18
N GLY A 715 -7.35 -12.18 -1.53
CA GLY A 715 -8.72 -12.72 -1.40
C GLY A 715 -9.12 -13.70 -2.50
N PHE A 716 -10.39 -14.09 -2.46
CA PHE A 716 -10.98 -15.09 -3.36
C PHE A 716 -11.41 -14.48 -4.70
N SER A 717 -11.21 -15.22 -5.78
CA SER A 717 -11.73 -14.85 -7.09
C SER A 717 -13.27 -14.77 -7.08
N VAL A 718 -13.82 -13.75 -7.72
CA VAL A 718 -15.27 -13.64 -7.95
C VAL A 718 -15.76 -14.62 -9.03
N ARG A 719 -14.86 -15.23 -9.80
CA ARG A 719 -15.17 -16.32 -10.72
C ARG A 719 -15.22 -17.65 -9.98
N LYS A 720 -16.24 -18.49 -10.32
CA LYS A 720 -16.37 -19.82 -9.72
C LYS A 720 -15.17 -20.72 -10.03
N ASP A 721 -14.74 -20.74 -11.29
CA ASP A 721 -13.60 -21.56 -11.71
C ASP A 721 -12.29 -21.10 -11.06
N GLY A 722 -12.09 -19.78 -10.88
CA GLY A 722 -10.95 -19.22 -10.14
C GLY A 722 -10.96 -19.64 -8.67
N PHE A 723 -12.10 -19.56 -8.01
CA PHE A 723 -12.22 -20.02 -6.61
C PHE A 723 -12.03 -21.54 -6.47
N GLU A 724 -12.56 -22.33 -7.40
CA GLU A 724 -12.32 -23.79 -7.40
C GLU A 724 -10.85 -24.12 -7.63
N LYS A 725 -10.16 -23.42 -8.57
CA LYS A 725 -8.73 -23.58 -8.79
C LYS A 725 -7.91 -23.20 -7.55
N PHE A 726 -8.28 -22.13 -6.85
CA PHE A 726 -7.67 -21.74 -5.58
C PHE A 726 -7.77 -22.86 -4.55
N CYS A 727 -8.96 -23.47 -4.39
CA CYS A 727 -9.16 -24.63 -3.51
C CYS A 727 -8.32 -25.85 -3.93
N GLU A 728 -8.21 -26.13 -5.25
CA GLU A 728 -7.38 -27.22 -5.78
C GLU A 728 -5.89 -26.97 -5.52
N ASN A 729 -5.43 -25.72 -5.68
CA ASN A 729 -4.03 -25.34 -5.44
C ASN A 729 -3.66 -25.49 -3.96
N ALA A 730 -4.55 -25.08 -3.05
CA ALA A 730 -4.33 -25.23 -1.61
C ALA A 730 -4.11 -26.69 -1.14
N GLN A 731 -4.53 -27.67 -1.95
CA GLN A 731 -4.31 -29.10 -1.67
C GLN A 731 -3.01 -29.66 -2.27
N LYS A 732 -2.31 -28.89 -3.09
CA LYS A 732 -1.05 -29.34 -3.69
C LYS A 732 0.06 -29.40 -2.64
N PRO A 733 1.03 -30.31 -2.82
CA PRO A 733 2.25 -30.28 -2.00
C PRO A 733 2.91 -28.90 -2.06
N LEU A 734 3.32 -28.38 -0.92
CA LEU A 734 4.05 -27.13 -0.86
C LEU A 734 5.44 -27.30 -1.49
N GLU A 735 5.86 -26.34 -2.28
CA GLU A 735 7.21 -26.30 -2.85
C GLU A 735 8.24 -26.10 -1.73
N ASP A 736 9.44 -26.63 -1.88
CA ASP A 736 10.59 -26.51 -0.95
C ASP A 736 10.34 -26.94 0.51
N GLY A 737 9.34 -27.82 0.74
CA GLY A 737 9.10 -28.43 2.06
C GLY A 737 8.15 -27.67 2.98
N GLY A 738 7.52 -26.60 2.50
CA GLY A 738 6.57 -25.81 3.28
C GLY A 738 7.21 -24.58 3.92
N TRP A 739 6.39 -23.78 4.58
CA TRP A 739 6.80 -22.57 5.29
C TRP A 739 6.13 -22.50 6.66
N THR A 740 6.75 -21.79 7.57
CA THR A 740 6.25 -21.60 8.94
C THR A 740 5.64 -20.20 9.07
N TRP A 741 4.43 -20.13 9.63
CA TRP A 741 3.78 -18.86 9.97
C TRP A 741 3.83 -18.62 11.47
N GLY A 742 4.22 -17.40 11.88
CA GLY A 742 4.27 -16.99 13.29
C GLY A 742 3.23 -15.93 13.64
N TRP A 743 2.61 -16.06 14.84
CA TRP A 743 1.78 -15.04 15.46
C TRP A 743 2.06 -14.99 16.97
N GLY A 744 2.65 -13.90 17.44
CA GLY A 744 3.11 -13.78 18.83
C GLY A 744 4.11 -14.88 19.17
N ASN A 745 3.76 -15.72 20.13
CA ASN A 745 4.58 -16.85 20.57
C ASN A 745 4.22 -18.19 19.89
N PHE A 746 3.37 -18.16 18.86
CA PHE A 746 2.92 -19.36 18.17
C PHE A 746 3.54 -19.44 16.78
N GLU A 747 4.07 -20.61 16.44
CA GLU A 747 4.57 -20.96 15.12
C GLU A 747 3.87 -22.20 14.62
N VAL A 748 3.49 -22.21 13.35
CA VAL A 748 2.77 -23.29 12.71
C VAL A 748 3.42 -23.62 11.39
N GLU A 749 3.82 -24.88 11.24
CA GLU A 749 4.21 -25.42 9.93
C GLU A 749 2.95 -25.54 9.07
N ILE A 750 2.89 -24.79 7.98
CA ILE A 750 1.74 -24.79 7.06
C ILE A 750 1.79 -26.08 6.22
N HIS A 751 0.68 -26.76 6.13
CA HIS A 751 0.50 -27.97 5.34
C HIS A 751 -0.57 -27.78 4.24
N PRO A 752 -0.59 -28.65 3.21
CA PRO A 752 -1.65 -28.61 2.20
C PRO A 752 -3.04 -28.74 2.84
N ALA A 753 -4.00 -27.95 2.35
CA ALA A 753 -5.35 -27.96 2.90
C ALA A 753 -5.99 -29.35 2.79
N THR A 754 -6.67 -29.75 3.84
CA THR A 754 -7.41 -31.01 3.89
C THR A 754 -8.76 -30.91 3.20
N ASP A 755 -9.35 -32.05 2.81
CA ASP A 755 -10.72 -32.09 2.27
C ASP A 755 -11.75 -31.49 3.23
N GLU A 756 -11.52 -31.59 4.56
CA GLU A 756 -12.40 -31.05 5.60
C GLU A 756 -12.31 -29.51 5.65
N GLU A 757 -11.11 -28.95 5.59
CA GLU A 757 -10.89 -27.50 5.53
C GLU A 757 -11.49 -26.92 4.24
N ILE A 758 -11.23 -27.54 3.08
CA ILE A 758 -11.84 -27.13 1.81
C ILE A 758 -13.37 -27.12 1.88
N ALA A 759 -13.96 -28.18 2.43
CA ALA A 759 -15.42 -28.28 2.52
C ALA A 759 -16.00 -27.20 3.44
N ALA A 760 -15.35 -26.93 4.58
CA ALA A 760 -15.78 -25.92 5.54
C ALA A 760 -15.72 -24.51 4.92
N ILE A 761 -14.63 -24.19 4.21
CA ILE A 761 -14.46 -22.90 3.54
C ILE A 761 -15.47 -22.72 2.39
N LYS A 762 -15.67 -23.75 1.57
CA LYS A 762 -16.69 -23.69 0.52
C LYS A 762 -18.08 -23.43 1.09
N ASP A 763 -18.44 -24.11 2.17
CA ASP A 763 -19.73 -23.88 2.84
C ASP A 763 -19.84 -22.43 3.37
N LEU A 764 -18.79 -21.94 4.02
CA LEU A 764 -18.74 -20.57 4.54
C LEU A 764 -18.84 -19.52 3.41
N VAL A 765 -18.05 -19.68 2.36
CA VAL A 765 -17.99 -18.74 1.24
C VAL A 765 -19.32 -18.68 0.49
N TYR A 766 -19.90 -19.82 0.12
CA TYR A 766 -21.15 -19.85 -0.66
C TYR A 766 -22.39 -19.41 0.13
N ASN A 767 -22.34 -19.46 1.46
CA ASN A 767 -23.49 -19.11 2.33
C ASN A 767 -23.37 -17.73 2.97
N ALA A 768 -22.27 -16.99 2.77
CA ALA A 768 -22.16 -15.60 3.19
C ALA A 768 -23.09 -14.71 2.34
N THR A 769 -23.91 -13.87 2.98
CA THR A 769 -24.95 -13.06 2.31
C THR A 769 -24.95 -11.60 2.70
N ALA A 770 -24.41 -11.24 3.86
CA ALA A 770 -24.23 -9.85 4.29
C ALA A 770 -22.99 -9.24 3.61
N VAL A 771 -22.96 -7.93 3.51
CA VAL A 771 -21.84 -7.19 2.92
C VAL A 771 -21.23 -6.28 3.98
N ASN A 772 -19.93 -6.39 4.19
CA ASN A 772 -19.19 -5.46 5.04
C ASN A 772 -19.17 -4.06 4.40
N GLY A 773 -19.25 -3.00 5.20
CA GLY A 773 -19.28 -1.62 4.72
C GLY A 773 -20.64 -1.18 4.11
N ALA A 774 -21.74 -1.94 4.32
CA ALA A 774 -23.05 -1.53 3.81
C ALA A 774 -23.61 -0.28 4.50
N VAL A 775 -23.20 0.00 5.73
CA VAL A 775 -23.67 1.14 6.53
C VAL A 775 -22.79 2.35 6.28
N THR A 776 -23.38 3.43 5.74
CA THR A 776 -22.61 4.67 5.48
C THR A 776 -22.35 5.44 6.78
N ASN A 777 -21.33 6.31 6.77
CA ASN A 777 -20.96 7.11 7.94
C ASN A 777 -22.10 8.03 8.40
N GLU A 778 -22.91 8.56 7.50
CA GLU A 778 -24.06 9.39 7.85
C GLU A 778 -25.13 8.61 8.62
N ILE A 779 -25.39 7.35 8.19
CA ILE A 779 -26.28 6.43 8.89
C ILE A 779 -25.72 6.12 10.28
N MET A 780 -24.44 5.79 10.34
CA MET A 780 -23.76 5.45 11.60
C MET A 780 -23.75 6.62 12.60
N ASN A 781 -23.51 7.84 12.12
CA ASN A 781 -23.54 9.04 12.95
C ASN A 781 -24.91 9.28 13.58
N ILE A 782 -26.01 9.16 12.78
CA ILE A 782 -27.37 9.28 13.30
C ILE A 782 -27.63 8.25 14.40
N ILE A 783 -27.17 7.02 14.19
CA ILE A 783 -27.39 5.92 15.15
C ILE A 783 -26.56 6.14 16.42
N ASN A 784 -25.28 6.46 16.30
CA ASN A 784 -24.38 6.67 17.42
C ASN A 784 -24.82 7.84 18.31
N GLU A 785 -25.27 8.97 17.73
CA GLU A 785 -25.79 10.11 18.48
C GLU A 785 -26.98 9.74 19.42
N GLU A 786 -27.90 8.90 18.95
CA GLU A 786 -29.03 8.48 19.78
C GLU A 786 -28.68 7.29 20.68
N ALA A 787 -27.83 6.35 20.22
CA ALA A 787 -27.40 5.20 20.99
C ALA A 787 -26.63 5.61 22.26
N ALA A 788 -25.91 6.74 22.21
CA ALA A 788 -25.22 7.31 23.36
C ALA A 788 -26.13 7.52 24.59
N TYR A 789 -27.42 7.86 24.39
CA TYR A 789 -28.37 7.99 25.48
C TYR A 789 -28.75 6.65 26.14
N TYR A 790 -28.72 5.56 25.39
CA TYR A 790 -28.89 4.23 25.96
C TYR A 790 -27.60 3.78 26.66
N PHE A 791 -26.47 3.99 26.04
CA PHE A 791 -25.18 3.60 26.59
C PHE A 791 -24.80 4.34 27.87
N SER A 792 -25.26 5.59 28.03
CA SER A 792 -25.13 6.36 29.28
C SER A 792 -26.16 5.98 30.35
N GLY A 793 -27.16 5.14 30.00
CA GLY A 793 -28.26 4.76 30.89
C GLY A 793 -29.36 5.81 31.07
N GLU A 794 -29.37 6.87 30.23
CA GLU A 794 -30.39 7.93 30.30
C GLU A 794 -31.75 7.49 29.71
N GLN A 795 -31.74 6.56 28.75
CA GLN A 795 -32.94 6.04 28.09
C GLN A 795 -32.88 4.52 27.93
N SER A 796 -34.03 3.88 27.74
CA SER A 796 -34.07 2.45 27.41
C SER A 796 -33.69 2.19 25.94
N ALA A 797 -33.28 0.96 25.60
CA ALA A 797 -32.94 0.58 24.24
C ALA A 797 -34.13 0.76 23.27
N GLU A 798 -35.36 0.44 23.69
CA GLU A 798 -36.57 0.62 22.89
C GLU A 798 -36.85 2.11 22.62
N ALA A 799 -36.67 2.98 23.63
CA ALA A 799 -36.92 4.41 23.44
C ALA A 799 -35.90 5.06 22.49
N VAL A 800 -34.66 4.56 22.48
CA VAL A 800 -33.60 4.97 21.56
C VAL A 800 -33.87 4.41 20.16
N ALA A 801 -34.30 3.15 20.05
CA ALA A 801 -34.68 2.53 18.78
C ALA A 801 -35.81 3.31 18.06
N ASP A 802 -36.88 3.71 18.80
CA ASP A 802 -37.97 4.56 18.29
C ASP A 802 -37.46 5.92 17.77
N LYS A 803 -36.48 6.51 18.43
CA LYS A 803 -35.91 7.80 17.98
C LYS A 803 -35.04 7.63 16.73
N ILE A 804 -34.19 6.59 16.69
CA ILE A 804 -33.37 6.24 15.53
C ILE A 804 -34.29 5.98 14.33
N GLN A 805 -35.35 5.19 14.51
CA GLN A 805 -36.40 4.99 13.50
C GLN A 805 -36.95 6.31 12.94
N SER A 806 -37.28 7.22 13.82
CA SER A 806 -37.85 8.51 13.42
C SER A 806 -36.86 9.41 12.66
N ARG A 807 -35.61 9.49 13.13
CA ARG A 807 -34.55 10.29 12.50
C ARG A 807 -34.13 9.70 11.16
N MET A 808 -33.96 8.38 11.13
CA MET A 808 -33.55 7.68 9.93
C MET A 808 -34.60 7.78 8.82
N GLN A 809 -35.90 7.67 9.16
CA GLN A 809 -36.96 7.85 8.19
C GLN A 809 -36.98 9.25 7.56
N ILE A 810 -36.62 10.30 8.33
CA ILE A 810 -36.47 11.66 7.80
C ILE A 810 -35.28 11.70 6.85
N TYR A 811 -34.10 11.21 7.28
CA TYR A 811 -32.89 11.18 6.48
C TYR A 811 -33.12 10.47 5.13
N LEU A 812 -33.69 9.26 5.14
CA LEU A 812 -33.98 8.51 3.92
C LEU A 812 -34.99 9.24 2.98
N SER A 813 -35.93 9.95 3.53
CA SER A 813 -36.90 10.72 2.71
C SER A 813 -36.29 11.99 2.11
N GLU A 814 -35.25 12.56 2.69
CA GLU A 814 -34.57 13.78 2.21
C GLU A 814 -33.44 13.44 1.20
N THR A 815 -32.91 12.23 1.23
CA THR A 815 -31.81 11.80 0.37
C THR A 815 -32.24 11.06 -0.91
N LYS A 816 -33.56 10.79 -1.08
CA LYS A 816 -34.14 10.12 -2.27
C LYS A 816 -34.33 11.10 -3.45
#